data_533bce8739df4e1ffb27743e4988f7bb
#
_entry.id   533bce8739df4e1ffb27743e4988f7bb
#
_cell.length_a   1.000
_cell.length_b   1.000
_cell.length_c   1.000
_cell.angle_alpha   90.00
_cell.angle_beta   90.00
_cell.angle_gamma   90.00
#
_symmetry.space_group_name_H-M   'P 1'
#
loop_
_entity.id
_entity.type
_entity.pdbx_description
1 polymer ?
#
loop_
_entity_poly.entity_id
_entity_poly.type
_entity_poly.pdbx_seq_one_letter_code
_entity_poly.pdbx_strand_id
1 'polypeptide(L)'
;MNKPTPQAEFPTPDVTAGPLAGSRRVYSNPEAAPHLNVPHREIEVHPTAMEPAVRVYDCSGPYTDPDQSIDVEAGLPRTRDAWVTGRGGVEAYEGREPSPLDNGGATGKYLAREFPVRRRPLKAVGFAPSAPFGTTSPASGGGHQDGDGEMSPPVHGGSGPKGRGGVRQPVTQYEFARAGVITEEMIYAAERENLGRAAALPGAAERHGDGERFGADVPEFVTPEFVRDEIAKGRAILPANINHGELEPMVIGRNFLVKINANIGNSAVASSVEEEVDKMVWAIRWGADTVMDLSTGKNIHNTREWILRNSPVPIGTVPIYQALEKVGGVAEDLSFDIFADTLIEQAEQGVDYFTIHAGVRLPYVPMTADRVTGIVSRGGSIMAKWCLAHHTESFLYERFDEICEIMRAYDVSFSLGDGLRPGSIADANDRAQFAELETLGELTQRAWDKGCQVMIEGPGHVPMHKIKENMDKQLRECGQAPFYTLGPLTTDIAPGYDHITSGIGAAMIGWYGCAMLCYVTPKEHLGLPDRDDVKTGVITYKIAAHAADLAKGHPAAKLRDDAVSRARFDFRWEDQFNLSLDPDTARDFHDQTLPKEAHKTAHFCSMCGPKFCSMQITQEIRDEFGSARSPNFSAEAEEGMAEKAAEFREKGGEIYLREE
;
A
#
# COMPACT_ATOMS: atom_id res chain seq x y z
N MET A 1 49.61 7.95 22.67
CA MET A 1 48.28 7.42 23.06
C MET A 1 47.24 8.33 22.46
N ASN A 2 46.70 7.97 21.29
CA ASN A 2 45.58 8.70 20.67
C ASN A 2 44.32 8.41 21.50
N LYS A 3 43.75 9.44 22.10
CA LYS A 3 42.41 9.32 22.67
C LYS A 3 41.45 8.92 21.52
N PRO A 4 40.56 7.93 21.71
CA PRO A 4 39.54 7.64 20.73
C PRO A 4 38.71 8.92 20.50
N THR A 5 38.56 9.31 19.28
CA THR A 5 37.62 10.38 18.87
C THR A 5 36.25 9.97 19.40
N PRO A 6 35.47 10.85 20.06
CA PRO A 6 34.13 10.52 20.44
C PRO A 6 33.40 10.07 19.17
N GLN A 7 32.79 8.88 19.18
CA GLN A 7 31.82 8.51 18.18
C GLN A 7 30.75 9.60 18.21
N ALA A 8 30.43 10.15 17.04
CA ALA A 8 29.31 11.04 16.95
C ALA A 8 28.07 10.28 17.48
N GLU A 9 27.44 10.81 18.52
CA GLU A 9 26.18 10.27 19.01
C GLU A 9 25.16 10.49 17.88
N PHE A 10 24.76 9.42 17.22
CA PHE A 10 23.63 9.46 16.29
C PHE A 10 22.37 9.49 17.14
N PRO A 11 21.44 10.42 16.88
CA PRO A 11 20.19 10.48 17.61
C PRO A 11 19.37 9.20 17.40
N THR A 12 18.62 8.81 18.43
CA THR A 12 17.60 7.76 18.30
C THR A 12 16.37 8.37 17.63
N PRO A 13 15.69 7.66 16.71
CA PRO A 13 14.44 8.13 16.14
C PRO A 13 13.40 8.49 17.22
N ASP A 14 12.87 9.71 17.16
CA ASP A 14 11.79 10.16 18.03
C ASP A 14 10.45 10.05 17.25
N VAL A 15 9.64 9.08 17.63
CA VAL A 15 8.42 8.75 16.93
C VAL A 15 7.19 9.13 17.76
N THR A 16 6.14 9.62 17.11
CA THR A 16 4.90 9.93 17.80
C THR A 16 4.19 8.64 18.21
N ALA A 17 4.13 8.40 19.52
CA ALA A 17 3.40 7.29 20.12
C ALA A 17 2.17 7.80 20.88
N GLY A 18 1.22 6.90 21.15
CA GLY A 18 -0.02 7.17 21.87
C GLY A 18 -1.27 7.18 21.00
N PRO A 19 -2.46 7.03 21.60
CA PRO A 19 -3.70 6.83 20.88
C PRO A 19 -4.08 8.03 20.02
N LEU A 20 -4.87 7.80 18.97
CA LEU A 20 -5.60 8.84 18.28
C LEU A 20 -6.81 9.27 19.13
N ALA A 21 -7.19 10.56 19.04
CA ALA A 21 -8.30 11.13 19.80
C ALA A 21 -9.58 10.28 19.66
N GLY A 22 -10.26 10.03 20.79
CA GLY A 22 -11.54 9.33 20.84
C GLY A 22 -11.54 7.89 20.36
N SER A 23 -10.38 7.25 20.25
CA SER A 23 -10.29 5.87 19.81
C SER A 23 -9.22 5.09 20.55
N ARG A 24 -9.36 3.78 20.58
CA ARG A 24 -8.37 2.87 21.18
C ARG A 24 -8.09 1.69 20.25
N ARG A 25 -6.91 1.12 20.38
CA ARG A 25 -6.56 -0.14 19.75
C ARG A 25 -7.12 -1.28 20.61
N VAL A 26 -7.83 -2.19 19.99
CA VAL A 26 -8.41 -3.39 20.62
C VAL A 26 -8.07 -4.61 19.78
N TYR A 27 -8.19 -5.80 20.40
CA TYR A 27 -7.78 -7.04 19.74
C TYR A 27 -8.94 -8.04 19.70
N SER A 28 -8.99 -8.84 18.63
CA SER A 28 -9.83 -10.01 18.54
C SER A 28 -8.98 -11.27 18.36
N ASN A 29 -9.54 -12.41 18.73
CA ASN A 29 -8.90 -13.71 18.61
C ASN A 29 -9.75 -14.58 17.68
N PRO A 30 -9.27 -14.89 16.46
CA PRO A 30 -10.02 -15.69 15.51
C PRO A 30 -10.26 -17.12 16.05
N GLU A 31 -11.46 -17.67 15.83
CA GLU A 31 -11.82 -19.01 16.30
C GLU A 31 -10.87 -20.09 15.77
N ALA A 32 -10.43 -19.94 14.50
CA ALA A 32 -9.52 -20.89 13.84
C ALA A 32 -8.10 -20.88 14.45
N ALA A 33 -7.69 -19.78 15.12
CA ALA A 33 -6.38 -19.61 15.74
C ALA A 33 -6.46 -18.67 16.96
N PRO A 34 -7.00 -19.15 18.11
CA PRO A 34 -7.27 -18.30 19.28
C PRO A 34 -6.03 -17.66 19.93
N HIS A 35 -4.82 -18.10 19.56
CA HIS A 35 -3.56 -17.53 20.02
C HIS A 35 -3.17 -16.25 19.28
N LEU A 36 -3.81 -15.97 18.14
CA LEU A 36 -3.56 -14.74 17.38
C LEU A 36 -4.30 -13.56 18.03
N ASN A 37 -3.60 -12.43 18.15
CA ASN A 37 -4.17 -11.17 18.58
C ASN A 37 -4.25 -10.25 17.35
N VAL A 38 -5.45 -10.10 16.79
CA VAL A 38 -5.66 -9.32 15.58
C VAL A 38 -6.19 -7.93 15.93
N PRO A 39 -5.46 -6.86 15.60
CA PRO A 39 -5.81 -5.51 16.00
C PRO A 39 -6.89 -4.89 15.13
N HIS A 40 -7.69 -4.04 15.75
CA HIS A 40 -8.54 -3.07 15.09
C HIS A 40 -8.68 -1.83 15.96
N ARG A 41 -9.16 -0.74 15.38
CA ARG A 41 -9.42 0.48 16.10
C ARG A 41 -10.89 0.56 16.47
N GLU A 42 -11.18 0.79 17.75
CA GLU A 42 -12.51 1.02 18.25
C GLU A 42 -12.70 2.51 18.56
N ILE A 43 -13.71 3.12 17.94
CA ILE A 43 -14.08 4.52 18.12
C ILE A 43 -15.35 4.53 18.95
N GLU A 44 -15.25 5.05 20.18
CA GLU A 44 -16.38 5.16 21.07
C GLU A 44 -17.29 6.30 20.64
N VAL A 45 -18.59 6.10 20.74
CA VAL A 45 -19.61 7.13 20.55
C VAL A 45 -20.26 7.45 21.90
N HIS A 46 -20.77 8.68 22.03
CA HIS A 46 -21.35 9.13 23.28
C HIS A 46 -22.54 8.22 23.69
N PRO A 47 -22.68 7.85 24.97
CA PRO A 47 -23.73 6.94 25.43
C PRO A 47 -25.16 7.34 25.06
N THR A 48 -25.42 8.65 24.87
CA THR A 48 -26.74 9.14 24.42
C THR A 48 -27.10 8.71 22.99
N ALA A 49 -26.12 8.31 22.19
CA ALA A 49 -26.37 7.77 20.86
C ALA A 49 -27.11 6.43 20.91
N MET A 50 -26.98 5.69 22.01
CA MET A 50 -27.43 4.30 22.14
C MET A 50 -26.96 3.38 20.97
N GLU A 51 -25.78 3.71 20.43
CA GLU A 51 -25.13 3.01 19.32
C GLU A 51 -23.88 2.29 19.83
N PRO A 52 -23.51 1.14 19.24
CA PRO A 52 -22.27 0.48 19.59
C PRO A 52 -21.07 1.32 19.08
N ALA A 53 -19.91 1.10 19.69
CA ALA A 53 -18.65 1.64 19.18
C ALA A 53 -18.41 1.20 17.74
N VAL A 54 -17.80 2.08 16.94
CA VAL A 54 -17.50 1.80 15.53
C VAL A 54 -16.10 1.22 15.43
N ARG A 55 -16.00 -0.01 14.90
CA ARG A 55 -14.71 -0.64 14.64
C ARG A 55 -14.27 -0.41 13.22
N VAL A 56 -12.99 -0.09 13.05
CA VAL A 56 -12.37 0.18 11.76
C VAL A 56 -11.03 -0.54 11.63
N TYR A 57 -10.59 -0.73 10.39
CA TYR A 57 -9.29 -1.32 10.08
C TYR A 57 -8.17 -0.48 10.70
N ASP A 58 -7.18 -1.14 11.32
CA ASP A 58 -6.05 -0.50 11.97
C ASP A 58 -4.72 -1.03 11.45
N CYS A 59 -3.85 -0.15 10.97
CA CYS A 59 -2.50 -0.44 10.51
C CYS A 59 -1.43 0.31 11.29
N SER A 60 -1.82 1.02 12.36
CA SER A 60 -0.90 1.87 13.12
C SER A 60 0.11 1.09 13.98
N GLY A 61 -0.02 -0.24 14.07
CA GLY A 61 0.84 -1.04 14.92
C GLY A 61 0.73 -0.68 16.41
N PRO A 62 1.72 -1.02 17.23
CA PRO A 62 1.69 -0.70 18.66
C PRO A 62 1.84 0.80 18.96
N TYR A 63 2.15 1.63 17.96
CA TYR A 63 2.35 3.08 18.16
C TYR A 63 1.12 3.83 18.66
N THR A 64 -0.06 3.28 18.50
CA THR A 64 -1.32 3.87 19.01
C THR A 64 -1.95 3.07 20.14
N ASP A 65 -1.27 2.05 20.65
CA ASP A 65 -1.71 1.23 21.78
C ASP A 65 -1.18 1.85 23.08
N PRO A 66 -2.05 2.35 23.98
CA PRO A 66 -1.60 2.98 25.24
C PRO A 66 -0.96 2.00 26.22
N ASP A 67 -1.18 0.69 26.05
CA ASP A 67 -0.67 -0.35 26.92
C ASP A 67 0.70 -0.90 26.45
N GLN A 68 1.22 -0.42 25.31
CA GLN A 68 2.50 -0.81 24.76
C GLN A 68 3.57 0.26 25.00
N SER A 69 4.75 -0.19 25.40
CA SER A 69 5.95 0.65 25.47
C SER A 69 6.75 0.51 24.18
N ILE A 70 7.04 1.61 23.52
CA ILE A 70 7.79 1.63 22.28
C ILE A 70 9.27 1.87 22.58
N ASP A 71 10.11 0.95 22.12
CA ASP A 71 11.55 1.09 22.07
C ASP A 71 12.03 0.87 20.63
N VAL A 72 12.25 1.95 19.92
CA VAL A 72 12.66 1.92 18.50
C VAL A 72 14.02 1.28 18.29
N GLU A 73 14.89 1.22 19.32
CA GLU A 73 16.20 0.55 19.25
C GLU A 73 16.09 -0.97 19.41
N ALA A 74 15.11 -1.45 20.14
CA ALA A 74 14.82 -2.88 20.23
C ALA A 74 14.05 -3.39 19.01
N GLY A 75 13.29 -2.50 18.36
CA GLY A 75 12.33 -2.82 17.30
C GLY A 75 11.06 -3.46 17.83
N LEU A 76 10.13 -3.74 16.93
CA LEU A 76 8.84 -4.35 17.28
C LEU A 76 8.98 -5.84 17.61
N PRO A 77 8.02 -6.42 18.36
CA PRO A 77 7.96 -7.85 18.63
C PRO A 77 7.87 -8.68 17.34
N ARG A 78 8.64 -9.77 17.25
CA ARG A 78 8.68 -10.67 16.10
C ARG A 78 7.67 -11.81 16.25
N THR A 79 6.42 -11.51 16.19
CA THR A 79 5.34 -12.49 16.42
C THR A 79 5.27 -13.57 15.35
N ARG A 80 5.68 -13.26 14.10
CA ARG A 80 5.62 -14.19 12.97
C ARG A 80 6.75 -15.22 12.92
N ASP A 81 7.84 -15.03 13.64
CA ASP A 81 8.98 -15.97 13.59
C ASP A 81 8.56 -17.41 13.92
N ALA A 82 7.70 -17.58 14.92
CA ALA A 82 7.17 -18.89 15.31
C ALA A 82 6.26 -19.49 14.20
N TRP A 83 5.46 -18.70 13.52
CA TRP A 83 4.58 -19.15 12.44
C TRP A 83 5.39 -19.62 11.24
N VAL A 84 6.37 -18.81 10.81
CA VAL A 84 7.24 -19.11 9.68
C VAL A 84 8.06 -20.37 9.92
N THR A 85 8.72 -20.48 11.07
CA THR A 85 9.54 -21.65 11.40
C THR A 85 8.70 -22.91 11.66
N GLY A 86 7.53 -22.75 12.27
CA GLY A 86 6.60 -23.85 12.61
C GLY A 86 6.02 -24.55 11.39
N ARG A 87 5.80 -23.84 10.27
CA ARG A 87 5.25 -24.46 9.04
C ARG A 87 6.33 -25.15 8.19
N GLY A 88 7.62 -24.95 8.47
CA GLY A 88 8.74 -25.58 7.79
C GLY A 88 9.03 -24.98 6.41
N GLY A 89 9.89 -25.67 5.63
CA GLY A 89 10.30 -25.23 4.29
C GLY A 89 11.40 -24.18 4.29
N VAL A 90 11.80 -23.67 5.46
CA VAL A 90 12.82 -22.63 5.62
C VAL A 90 13.96 -23.10 6.54
N GLU A 91 15.13 -22.50 6.36
CA GLU A 91 16.32 -22.73 7.18
C GLU A 91 17.02 -21.41 7.50
N ALA A 92 17.57 -21.28 8.71
CA ALA A 92 18.42 -20.16 9.08
C ALA A 92 19.83 -20.34 8.53
N TYR A 93 20.47 -19.27 8.13
CA TYR A 93 21.85 -19.28 7.63
C TYR A 93 22.58 -17.99 8.00
N GLU A 94 23.90 -17.89 7.70
CA GLU A 94 24.67 -16.71 8.12
C GLU A 94 24.27 -15.41 7.42
N GLY A 95 23.68 -15.50 6.26
CA GLY A 95 23.31 -14.34 5.45
C GLY A 95 24.52 -13.64 4.82
N ARG A 96 24.21 -12.57 4.11
CA ARG A 96 25.18 -11.71 3.45
C ARG A 96 25.71 -10.66 4.43
N GLU A 97 27.03 -10.42 4.43
CA GLU A 97 27.61 -9.29 5.19
C GLU A 97 27.38 -7.99 4.43
N PRO A 98 26.83 -6.94 5.08
CA PRO A 98 26.71 -5.63 4.47
C PRO A 98 28.06 -5.06 4.06
N SER A 99 28.14 -4.44 2.91
CA SER A 99 29.31 -3.75 2.39
C SER A 99 29.10 -2.22 2.37
N PRO A 100 30.17 -1.42 2.29
CA PRO A 100 30.02 0.02 2.13
C PRO A 100 29.18 0.43 0.92
N LEU A 101 29.19 -0.38 -0.16
CA LEU A 101 28.41 -0.14 -1.38
C LEU A 101 26.90 -0.21 -1.11
N ASP A 102 26.47 -1.03 -0.16
CA ASP A 102 25.05 -1.16 0.19
C ASP A 102 24.50 0.12 0.86
N ASN A 103 25.40 0.94 1.40
CA ASN A 103 25.12 2.25 1.96
C ASN A 103 25.54 3.41 1.03
N GLY A 104 25.57 3.19 -0.30
CA GLY A 104 25.95 4.20 -1.26
C GLY A 104 27.40 4.71 -1.06
N GLY A 105 28.31 3.86 -0.62
CA GLY A 105 29.69 4.20 -0.34
C GLY A 105 29.90 5.05 0.92
N ALA A 106 28.92 5.18 1.81
CA ALA A 106 29.06 5.90 3.07
C ALA A 106 30.07 5.20 3.99
N THR A 107 31.00 5.95 4.57
CA THR A 107 32.03 5.45 5.48
C THR A 107 32.33 6.44 6.61
N GLY A 108 32.87 5.94 7.71
CA GLY A 108 33.30 6.76 8.85
C GLY A 108 32.15 7.60 9.43
N LYS A 109 32.37 8.90 9.58
CA LYS A 109 31.37 9.82 10.18
C LYS A 109 30.11 10.07 9.33
N TYR A 110 30.09 9.59 8.09
CA TYR A 110 28.95 9.73 7.18
C TYR A 110 28.10 8.46 7.13
N LEU A 111 28.57 7.37 7.74
CA LEU A 111 27.80 6.14 7.87
C LEU A 111 26.83 6.31 9.04
N ALA A 112 25.54 6.16 8.77
CA ALA A 112 24.52 6.15 9.81
C ALA A 112 24.69 4.94 10.73
N ARG A 113 24.15 5.04 11.93
CA ARG A 113 24.16 3.97 12.91
C ARG A 113 23.46 2.73 12.36
N GLU A 114 24.12 1.58 12.47
CA GLU A 114 23.48 0.30 12.22
C GLU A 114 22.38 0.02 13.25
N PHE A 115 21.37 -0.75 12.86
CA PHE A 115 20.36 -1.20 13.81
C PHE A 115 21.04 -2.09 14.89
N PRO A 116 20.74 -1.89 16.18
CA PRO A 116 21.51 -2.52 17.27
C PRO A 116 21.45 -4.04 17.31
N VAL A 117 20.36 -4.63 16.79
CA VAL A 117 20.08 -6.07 16.88
C VAL A 117 20.32 -6.75 15.54
N ARG A 118 21.45 -7.44 15.40
CA ARG A 118 21.73 -8.26 14.22
C ARG A 118 20.98 -9.59 14.28
N ARG A 119 20.44 -10.03 13.17
CA ARG A 119 19.62 -11.25 13.05
C ARG A 119 20.15 -12.16 11.97
N ARG A 120 19.97 -13.48 12.15
CA ARG A 120 20.24 -14.47 11.12
C ARG A 120 19.02 -14.56 10.21
N PRO A 121 19.15 -14.35 8.90
CA PRO A 121 18.05 -14.47 7.98
C PRO A 121 17.63 -15.94 7.77
N LEU A 122 16.38 -16.10 7.39
CA LEU A 122 15.81 -17.35 6.89
C LEU A 122 15.82 -17.33 5.36
N LYS A 123 15.89 -18.52 4.77
CA LYS A 123 15.71 -18.75 3.32
C LYS A 123 15.01 -20.09 3.08
N ALA A 124 14.49 -20.29 1.89
CA ALA A 124 13.97 -21.59 1.49
C ALA A 124 15.04 -22.68 1.58
N VAL A 125 14.69 -23.84 2.10
CA VAL A 125 15.57 -25.01 2.16
C VAL A 125 16.09 -25.34 0.75
N GLY A 126 17.41 -25.48 0.62
CA GLY A 126 18.06 -25.81 -0.64
C GLY A 126 18.28 -24.64 -1.61
N PHE A 127 17.86 -23.42 -1.25
CA PHE A 127 18.25 -22.23 -2.00
C PHE A 127 19.70 -21.85 -1.69
N ALA A 128 20.52 -21.66 -2.73
CA ALA A 128 21.91 -21.21 -2.60
C ALA A 128 22.02 -19.78 -3.14
N PRO A 129 22.07 -18.75 -2.25
CA PRO A 129 22.33 -17.40 -2.70
C PRO A 129 23.71 -17.34 -3.39
N SER A 130 23.82 -16.59 -4.48
CA SER A 130 25.10 -16.36 -5.16
C SER A 130 26.10 -15.72 -4.20
N ALA A 131 27.41 -16.01 -4.37
CA ALA A 131 28.46 -15.37 -3.57
C ALA A 131 28.42 -13.84 -3.78
N PRO A 132 28.67 -13.03 -2.73
CA PRO A 132 28.62 -11.58 -2.81
C PRO A 132 29.55 -11.03 -3.89
N PHE A 133 29.07 -10.07 -4.68
CA PHE A 133 29.91 -9.30 -5.58
C PHE A 133 31.01 -8.58 -4.80
N GLY A 134 32.27 -8.85 -5.09
CA GLY A 134 33.42 -8.14 -4.46
C GLY A 134 34.37 -8.98 -3.63
N THR A 135 34.20 -10.30 -3.50
CA THR A 135 35.16 -11.16 -2.76
C THR A 135 36.29 -11.74 -3.60
N THR A 136 36.44 -11.34 -4.87
CA THR A 136 37.65 -11.64 -5.63
C THR A 136 38.73 -10.63 -5.30
N SER A 137 39.69 -11.00 -4.45
CA SER A 137 40.94 -10.29 -4.32
C SER A 137 41.60 -10.07 -5.68
N PRO A 138 42.16 -8.89 -5.98
CA PRO A 138 42.89 -8.68 -7.21
C PRO A 138 44.07 -9.62 -7.24
N ALA A 139 44.07 -10.61 -8.12
CA ALA A 139 45.25 -11.42 -8.37
C ALA A 139 46.35 -10.51 -8.89
N SER A 140 47.43 -10.45 -8.14
CA SER A 140 48.68 -9.79 -8.47
C SER A 140 49.18 -10.22 -9.86
N GLY A 141 49.61 -9.19 -10.63
CA GLY A 141 50.01 -9.31 -12.00
C GLY A 141 51.15 -10.25 -12.32
N GLY A 142 51.26 -10.59 -13.56
CA GLY A 142 52.49 -11.13 -14.14
C GLY A 142 52.25 -12.06 -15.30
N GLY A 143 52.64 -11.60 -16.51
CA GLY A 143 53.16 -12.50 -17.52
C GLY A 143 52.30 -12.67 -18.79
N HIS A 144 52.62 -11.92 -19.82
CA HIS A 144 52.35 -12.27 -21.21
C HIS A 144 52.88 -13.67 -21.53
N GLN A 145 52.07 -14.48 -22.20
CA GLN A 145 52.55 -15.45 -23.16
C GLN A 145 51.46 -15.64 -24.25
N ASP A 146 51.93 -15.41 -25.49
CA ASP A 146 51.21 -15.69 -26.74
C ASP A 146 51.05 -17.19 -26.90
N GLY A 147 49.88 -17.63 -27.42
CA GLY A 147 49.65 -19.04 -27.76
C GLY A 147 48.37 -19.18 -28.56
N ASP A 148 48.52 -19.28 -29.88
CA ASP A 148 47.47 -19.67 -30.82
C ASP A 148 46.84 -21.02 -30.42
N GLY A 149 45.49 -21.07 -30.34
CA GLY A 149 44.76 -22.31 -30.09
C GLY A 149 43.32 -22.22 -30.56
N GLU A 150 43.05 -23.03 -31.55
CA GLU A 150 41.81 -23.23 -32.30
C GLU A 150 40.51 -23.16 -31.48
N MET A 151 39.52 -22.45 -32.03
CA MET A 151 38.13 -22.48 -31.58
C MET A 151 37.48 -23.83 -31.89
N SER A 152 37.03 -24.54 -30.87
CA SER A 152 36.05 -25.63 -30.99
C SER A 152 34.69 -25.15 -30.45
N PRO A 153 33.58 -25.53 -31.11
CA PRO A 153 32.25 -25.05 -30.68
C PRO A 153 31.78 -25.79 -29.40
N PRO A 154 30.92 -25.16 -28.59
CA PRO A 154 30.44 -25.75 -27.34
C PRO A 154 29.51 -26.94 -27.64
N VAL A 155 29.84 -28.05 -27.04
CA VAL A 155 29.04 -29.30 -27.05
C VAL A 155 27.87 -29.11 -26.07
N HIS A 156 26.67 -29.13 -26.59
CA HIS A 156 25.47 -29.37 -25.80
C HIS A 156 25.45 -30.79 -25.24
N GLY A 157 25.19 -30.91 -23.93
CA GLY A 157 24.78 -32.15 -23.32
C GLY A 157 25.60 -32.59 -22.13
N GLY A 158 25.17 -32.17 -20.95
CA GLY A 158 25.55 -32.73 -19.67
C GLY A 158 24.31 -32.95 -18.83
N SER A 159 23.65 -34.10 -18.96
CA SER A 159 22.63 -34.54 -18.02
C SER A 159 23.29 -34.78 -16.66
N GLY A 160 23.10 -33.81 -15.75
CA GLY A 160 23.39 -34.00 -14.33
C GLY A 160 22.52 -35.09 -13.72
N PRO A 161 22.95 -35.75 -12.64
CA PRO A 161 22.26 -36.91 -12.09
C PRO A 161 20.82 -36.52 -11.71
N LYS A 162 19.84 -37.29 -12.18
CA LYS A 162 18.45 -37.25 -11.72
C LYS A 162 18.42 -37.54 -10.21
N GLY A 163 18.51 -36.49 -9.38
CA GLY A 163 18.18 -36.58 -7.98
C GLY A 163 16.72 -37.02 -7.86
N ARG A 164 16.44 -37.96 -6.98
CA ARG A 164 15.09 -38.38 -6.59
C ARG A 164 14.29 -37.12 -6.34
N GLY A 165 13.19 -36.93 -7.11
CA GLY A 165 12.30 -35.78 -6.95
C GLY A 165 11.64 -35.82 -5.58
N GLY A 166 12.29 -35.17 -4.62
CA GLY A 166 11.63 -34.75 -3.39
C GLY A 166 10.59 -33.69 -3.77
N VAL A 167 9.37 -33.84 -3.30
CA VAL A 167 8.33 -32.82 -3.45
C VAL A 167 8.89 -31.54 -2.84
N ARG A 168 9.02 -30.49 -3.64
CA ARG A 168 9.49 -29.17 -3.18
C ARG A 168 8.52 -28.65 -2.12
N GLN A 169 9.02 -28.32 -0.94
CA GLN A 169 8.17 -27.82 0.14
C GLN A 169 7.69 -26.38 -0.19
N PRO A 170 6.43 -26.06 0.11
CA PRO A 170 5.94 -24.69 -0.01
C PRO A 170 6.74 -23.73 0.88
N VAL A 171 6.96 -22.53 0.39
CA VAL A 171 7.59 -21.42 1.13
C VAL A 171 6.71 -20.18 1.07
N THR A 172 6.24 -19.83 -0.14
CA THR A 172 5.43 -18.61 -0.33
C THR A 172 3.97 -18.84 0.05
N GLN A 173 3.29 -17.75 0.43
CA GLN A 173 1.85 -17.76 0.68
C GLN A 173 1.07 -18.31 -0.53
N TYR A 174 1.55 -18.01 -1.75
CA TYR A 174 0.96 -18.53 -2.98
C TYR A 174 1.09 -20.06 -3.11
N GLU A 175 2.26 -20.62 -2.78
CA GLU A 175 2.48 -22.07 -2.80
C GLU A 175 1.65 -22.79 -1.74
N PHE A 176 1.56 -22.24 -0.51
CA PHE A 176 0.68 -22.78 0.54
C PHE A 176 -0.79 -22.73 0.11
N ALA A 177 -1.25 -21.62 -0.44
CA ALA A 177 -2.61 -21.48 -0.94
C ALA A 177 -2.92 -22.50 -2.05
N ARG A 178 -2.02 -22.68 -3.01
CA ARG A 178 -2.16 -23.67 -4.08
C ARG A 178 -2.14 -25.11 -3.57
N ALA A 179 -1.45 -25.37 -2.49
CA ALA A 179 -1.47 -26.67 -1.80
C ALA A 179 -2.73 -26.88 -0.94
N GLY A 180 -3.64 -25.92 -0.88
CA GLY A 180 -4.84 -25.96 -0.05
C GLY A 180 -4.60 -25.71 1.46
N VAL A 181 -3.41 -25.24 1.80
CA VAL A 181 -3.00 -24.97 3.19
C VAL A 181 -3.36 -23.53 3.56
N ILE A 182 -3.98 -23.34 4.70
CA ILE A 182 -4.26 -22.04 5.30
C ILE A 182 -3.18 -21.77 6.35
N THR A 183 -2.49 -20.63 6.19
CA THR A 183 -1.45 -20.17 7.11
C THR A 183 -2.03 -19.27 8.20
N GLU A 184 -1.27 -19.04 9.29
CA GLU A 184 -1.66 -18.06 10.31
C GLU A 184 -1.82 -16.67 9.74
N GLU A 185 -1.00 -16.29 8.76
CA GLU A 185 -1.11 -15.00 8.07
C GLU A 185 -2.44 -14.87 7.32
N MET A 186 -2.96 -15.94 6.69
CA MET A 186 -4.27 -15.92 6.01
C MET A 186 -5.42 -15.81 7.01
N ILE A 187 -5.34 -16.49 8.15
CA ILE A 187 -6.33 -16.38 9.24
C ILE A 187 -6.31 -14.95 9.79
N TYR A 188 -5.13 -14.41 10.05
CA TYR A 188 -4.95 -13.06 10.56
C TYR A 188 -5.55 -12.02 9.60
N ALA A 189 -5.23 -12.11 8.30
CA ALA A 189 -5.74 -11.20 7.29
C ALA A 189 -7.28 -11.28 7.15
N ALA A 190 -7.87 -12.48 7.20
CA ALA A 190 -9.32 -12.66 7.16
C ALA A 190 -10.00 -11.98 8.35
N GLU A 191 -9.47 -12.15 9.56
CA GLU A 191 -9.98 -11.49 10.76
C GLU A 191 -9.92 -9.97 10.66
N ARG A 192 -8.79 -9.42 10.17
CA ARG A 192 -8.65 -7.96 9.96
C ARG A 192 -9.71 -7.42 9.01
N GLU A 193 -9.98 -8.10 7.90
CA GLU A 193 -11.00 -7.68 6.93
C GLU A 193 -12.42 -7.70 7.50
N ASN A 194 -12.67 -8.47 8.54
CA ASN A 194 -13.99 -8.61 9.19
C ASN A 194 -14.25 -7.62 10.33
N LEU A 195 -13.28 -6.84 10.77
CA LEU A 195 -13.33 -6.10 12.04
C LEU A 195 -14.50 -5.11 12.17
N GLY A 196 -14.95 -4.52 11.07
CA GLY A 196 -16.13 -3.66 11.09
C GLY A 196 -17.46 -4.42 10.96
N ARG A 197 -17.46 -5.68 10.53
CA ARG A 197 -18.67 -6.40 10.12
C ARG A 197 -19.39 -7.11 11.27
N ALA A 198 -18.66 -7.66 12.21
CA ALA A 198 -19.26 -8.37 13.36
C ALA A 198 -20.15 -7.45 14.21
N ALA A 199 -19.80 -6.17 14.32
CA ALA A 199 -20.59 -5.17 15.06
C ALA A 199 -21.80 -4.65 14.24
N ALA A 200 -21.85 -4.91 12.93
CA ALA A 200 -22.84 -4.37 12.01
C ALA A 200 -24.05 -5.25 11.75
N LEU A 201 -23.98 -6.52 12.14
CA LEU A 201 -24.89 -7.57 11.68
C LEU A 201 -26.37 -7.45 12.06
N PRO A 202 -26.78 -6.88 13.20
CA PRO A 202 -28.21 -6.63 13.39
C PRO A 202 -28.65 -5.43 12.54
N GLY A 203 -29.18 -5.68 11.34
CA GLY A 203 -29.78 -4.68 10.45
C GLY A 203 -28.90 -4.16 9.30
N ALA A 204 -27.64 -4.64 9.18
CA ALA A 204 -26.77 -4.26 8.07
C ALA A 204 -27.15 -4.95 6.74
N ALA A 205 -27.66 -6.16 6.80
CA ALA A 205 -28.07 -6.92 5.61
C ALA A 205 -29.14 -6.22 4.75
N GLU A 206 -30.02 -5.42 5.35
CA GLU A 206 -31.05 -4.67 4.65
C GLU A 206 -30.54 -3.43 3.92
N ARG A 207 -29.31 -2.96 4.22
CA ARG A 207 -28.71 -1.72 3.70
C ARG A 207 -27.57 -1.94 2.71
N HIS A 208 -27.17 -3.18 2.45
CA HIS A 208 -25.97 -3.54 1.66
C HIS A 208 -26.25 -3.79 0.17
N GLY A 209 -27.43 -3.47 -0.32
CA GLY A 209 -27.80 -3.68 -1.72
C GLY A 209 -27.28 -2.64 -2.72
N ASP A 210 -26.85 -1.47 -2.24
CA ASP A 210 -26.46 -0.35 -3.09
C ASP A 210 -24.95 -0.38 -3.39
N GLY A 211 -24.58 -0.69 -4.61
CA GLY A 211 -23.21 -0.61 -5.09
C GLY A 211 -23.01 -1.33 -6.41
N GLU A 212 -22.12 -0.81 -7.24
CA GLU A 212 -21.69 -1.44 -8.49
C GLU A 212 -20.31 -2.06 -8.27
N ARG A 213 -20.20 -3.36 -8.46
CA ARG A 213 -18.97 -4.13 -8.14
C ARG A 213 -18.06 -4.38 -9.33
N PHE A 214 -18.49 -4.07 -10.56
CA PHE A 214 -17.75 -4.34 -11.80
C PHE A 214 -17.12 -5.75 -11.85
N GLY A 215 -17.82 -6.75 -11.31
CA GLY A 215 -17.38 -8.14 -11.26
C GLY A 215 -16.42 -8.47 -10.10
N ALA A 216 -16.27 -7.61 -9.10
CA ALA A 216 -15.65 -7.99 -7.84
C ALA A 216 -16.60 -8.87 -7.02
N ASP A 217 -16.04 -9.90 -6.37
CA ASP A 217 -16.75 -10.80 -5.46
C ASP A 217 -16.46 -10.36 -4.01
N VAL A 218 -17.28 -9.41 -3.51
CA VAL A 218 -17.13 -8.89 -2.14
C VAL A 218 -18.03 -9.71 -1.22
N PRO A 219 -17.48 -10.65 -0.42
CA PRO A 219 -18.28 -11.50 0.45
C PRO A 219 -18.85 -10.72 1.64
N GLU A 220 -19.92 -11.23 2.23
CA GLU A 220 -20.46 -10.70 3.49
C GLU A 220 -19.43 -10.85 4.62
N PHE A 221 -18.77 -12.00 4.66
CA PHE A 221 -17.66 -12.29 5.55
C PHE A 221 -16.46 -12.82 4.77
N VAL A 222 -15.29 -12.33 5.10
CA VAL A 222 -14.01 -12.86 4.60
C VAL A 222 -13.62 -14.03 5.51
N THR A 223 -13.58 -15.25 4.94
CA THR A 223 -13.07 -16.44 5.67
C THR A 223 -11.61 -16.69 5.31
N PRO A 224 -10.85 -17.43 6.14
CA PRO A 224 -9.49 -17.85 5.80
C PRO A 224 -9.42 -18.65 4.49
N GLU A 225 -10.45 -19.46 4.19
CA GLU A 225 -10.59 -20.20 2.93
C GLU A 225 -10.75 -19.25 1.75
N PHE A 226 -11.52 -18.17 1.90
CA PHE A 226 -11.69 -17.16 0.87
C PHE A 226 -10.36 -16.47 0.58
N VAL A 227 -9.60 -16.08 1.62
CA VAL A 227 -8.25 -15.48 1.45
C VAL A 227 -7.33 -16.45 0.72
N ARG A 228 -7.25 -17.73 1.16
CA ARG A 228 -6.47 -18.79 0.51
C ARG A 228 -6.86 -18.93 -0.97
N ASP A 229 -8.15 -19.01 -1.28
CA ASP A 229 -8.63 -19.26 -2.63
C ASP A 229 -8.35 -18.08 -3.58
N GLU A 230 -8.44 -16.84 -3.07
CA GLU A 230 -8.08 -15.66 -3.84
C GLU A 230 -6.57 -15.59 -4.11
N ILE A 231 -5.72 -15.93 -3.12
CA ILE A 231 -4.27 -16.05 -3.31
C ILE A 231 -3.95 -17.19 -4.30
N ALA A 232 -4.55 -18.36 -4.13
CA ALA A 232 -4.32 -19.51 -5.01
C ALA A 232 -4.67 -19.24 -6.48
N LYS A 233 -5.65 -18.37 -6.74
CA LYS A 233 -6.04 -17.89 -8.08
C LYS A 233 -5.18 -16.75 -8.60
N GLY A 234 -4.25 -16.21 -7.80
CA GLY A 234 -3.45 -15.05 -8.13
C GLY A 234 -4.20 -13.71 -8.08
N ARG A 235 -5.43 -13.68 -7.56
CA ARG A 235 -6.27 -12.48 -7.49
C ARG A 235 -6.08 -11.66 -6.21
N ALA A 236 -5.27 -12.19 -5.30
CA ALA A 236 -4.81 -11.50 -4.10
C ALA A 236 -3.36 -11.87 -3.80
N ILE A 237 -2.66 -10.98 -3.10
CA ILE A 237 -1.37 -11.24 -2.48
C ILE A 237 -1.43 -10.97 -0.99
N LEU A 238 -0.58 -11.65 -0.24
CA LEU A 238 -0.31 -11.42 1.16
C LEU A 238 1.20 -11.19 1.29
N PRO A 239 1.66 -9.93 1.13
CA PRO A 239 3.08 -9.60 1.17
C PRO A 239 3.61 -9.77 2.59
N ALA A 240 4.42 -10.80 2.80
CA ALA A 240 4.88 -11.21 4.12
C ALA A 240 6.19 -11.99 4.04
N ASN A 241 7.29 -11.28 3.77
CA ASN A 241 8.62 -11.87 3.74
C ASN A 241 8.88 -12.70 5.01
N ILE A 242 9.49 -13.86 4.84
CA ILE A 242 9.83 -14.77 5.96
C ILE A 242 10.78 -14.14 6.99
N ASN A 243 11.48 -13.06 6.63
CA ASN A 243 12.41 -12.33 7.50
C ASN A 243 11.79 -11.09 8.16
N HIS A 244 10.56 -10.71 7.82
CA HIS A 244 9.83 -9.61 8.45
C HIS A 244 8.93 -10.16 9.58
N GLY A 245 9.54 -10.53 10.70
CA GLY A 245 8.85 -11.10 11.86
C GLY A 245 7.94 -10.12 12.60
N GLU A 246 8.19 -8.82 12.47
CA GLU A 246 7.48 -7.69 13.09
C GLU A 246 6.14 -7.38 12.42
N LEU A 247 5.93 -7.90 11.22
CA LEU A 247 4.78 -7.62 10.37
C LEU A 247 3.45 -8.09 10.99
N GLU A 248 2.44 -7.25 10.93
CA GLU A 248 1.03 -7.58 11.11
C GLU A 248 0.41 -7.87 9.72
N PRO A 249 0.13 -9.15 9.37
CA PRO A 249 -0.26 -9.53 8.02
C PRO A 249 -1.52 -8.85 7.50
N MET A 250 -1.54 -8.60 6.19
CA MET A 250 -2.66 -8.01 5.47
C MET A 250 -2.77 -8.59 4.06
N VAL A 251 -3.93 -8.47 3.42
CA VAL A 251 -4.20 -8.95 2.08
C VAL A 251 -4.48 -7.78 1.13
N ILE A 252 -3.96 -7.86 -0.10
CA ILE A 252 -4.19 -6.91 -1.19
C ILE A 252 -4.91 -7.65 -2.32
N GLY A 253 -6.11 -7.21 -2.68
CA GLY A 253 -6.90 -7.82 -3.76
C GLY A 253 -8.19 -7.05 -3.99
N ARG A 254 -8.73 -7.12 -5.23
CA ARG A 254 -9.93 -6.36 -5.63
C ARG A 254 -11.19 -6.71 -4.82
N ASN A 255 -11.22 -7.91 -4.22
CA ASN A 255 -12.36 -8.43 -3.46
C ASN A 255 -12.30 -8.11 -1.96
N PHE A 256 -11.31 -7.33 -1.55
CA PHE A 256 -11.06 -6.85 -0.20
C PHE A 256 -11.18 -5.33 -0.13
N LEU A 257 -11.00 -4.75 1.06
CA LEU A 257 -10.89 -3.30 1.22
C LEU A 257 -9.73 -2.76 0.37
N VAL A 258 -9.93 -1.62 -0.29
CA VAL A 258 -8.87 -0.94 -1.04
C VAL A 258 -7.79 -0.48 -0.07
N LYS A 259 -6.54 -0.85 -0.36
CA LYS A 259 -5.37 -0.51 0.44
C LYS A 259 -4.69 0.73 -0.12
N ILE A 260 -3.94 1.43 0.75
CA ILE A 260 -3.10 2.54 0.32
C ILE A 260 -1.65 2.30 0.70
N ASN A 261 -0.75 2.77 -0.18
CA ASN A 261 0.68 2.80 0.06
C ASN A 261 1.17 4.24 0.23
N ALA A 262 2.04 4.47 1.21
CA ALA A 262 2.77 5.71 1.37
C ALA A 262 4.24 5.53 0.94
N ASN A 263 4.76 6.45 0.12
CA ASN A 263 6.17 6.48 -0.25
C ASN A 263 6.94 7.37 0.70
N ILE A 264 8.03 6.85 1.24
CA ILE A 264 9.03 7.57 2.01
C ILE A 264 10.41 7.33 1.39
N GLY A 265 11.43 7.90 1.93
CA GLY A 265 12.81 7.63 1.52
C GLY A 265 13.66 8.89 1.53
N ASN A 266 14.91 8.73 1.93
CA ASN A 266 15.89 9.80 1.85
C ASN A 266 16.36 10.03 0.40
N SER A 267 16.96 11.19 0.17
CA SER A 267 17.65 11.51 -1.06
C SER A 267 19.11 11.88 -0.77
N ALA A 268 19.91 12.02 -1.83
CA ALA A 268 21.31 12.44 -1.68
C ALA A 268 21.50 13.80 -0.97
N VAL A 269 20.44 14.60 -0.87
CA VAL A 269 20.48 15.99 -0.37
C VAL A 269 19.59 16.25 0.85
N ALA A 270 18.71 15.32 1.23
CA ALA A 270 17.72 15.54 2.30
C ALA A 270 17.31 14.24 3.01
N SER A 271 16.91 14.39 4.27
CA SER A 271 16.40 13.40 5.20
C SER A 271 17.43 12.50 5.85
N SER A 272 17.22 12.18 7.12
CA SER A 272 18.05 11.28 7.95
C SER A 272 17.33 9.96 8.19
N VAL A 273 18.01 8.99 8.80
CA VAL A 273 17.41 7.72 9.24
C VAL A 273 16.27 7.98 10.21
N GLU A 274 16.47 8.91 11.14
CA GLU A 274 15.50 9.28 12.17
C GLU A 274 14.23 9.86 11.54
N GLU A 275 14.38 10.75 10.56
CA GLU A 275 13.24 11.34 9.84
C GLU A 275 12.47 10.32 9.02
N GLU A 276 13.14 9.33 8.42
CA GLU A 276 12.46 8.30 7.64
C GLU A 276 11.67 7.33 8.54
N VAL A 277 12.21 6.97 9.71
CA VAL A 277 11.48 6.15 10.68
C VAL A 277 10.26 6.92 11.22
N ASP A 278 10.41 8.21 11.57
CA ASP A 278 9.27 9.04 12.02
C ASP A 278 8.21 9.18 10.92
N LYS A 279 8.60 9.43 9.67
CA LYS A 279 7.66 9.49 8.54
C LYS A 279 6.93 8.16 8.32
N MET A 280 7.61 7.02 8.47
CA MET A 280 6.97 5.71 8.39
C MET A 280 5.92 5.55 9.48
N VAL A 281 6.28 5.78 10.76
CA VAL A 281 5.35 5.70 11.89
C VAL A 281 4.18 6.67 11.71
N TRP A 282 4.46 7.88 11.23
CA TRP A 282 3.42 8.88 10.96
C TRP A 282 2.47 8.45 9.85
N ALA A 283 2.98 7.89 8.75
CA ALA A 283 2.15 7.39 7.67
C ALA A 283 1.18 6.29 8.13
N ILE A 284 1.69 5.28 8.88
CA ILE A 284 0.84 4.18 9.37
C ILE A 284 -0.14 4.63 10.45
N ARG A 285 0.24 5.62 11.27
CA ARG A 285 -0.66 6.23 12.27
C ARG A 285 -1.92 6.82 11.61
N TRP A 286 -1.78 7.43 10.43
CA TRP A 286 -2.88 8.00 9.65
C TRP A 286 -3.55 7.01 8.70
N GLY A 287 -3.06 5.79 8.63
CA GLY A 287 -3.75 4.68 7.97
C GLY A 287 -3.11 4.18 6.68
N ALA A 288 -1.81 4.45 6.43
CA ALA A 288 -1.10 3.78 5.36
C ALA A 288 -1.04 2.26 5.64
N ASP A 289 -1.52 1.47 4.68
CA ASP A 289 -1.61 0.01 4.79
C ASP A 289 -0.28 -0.66 4.43
N THR A 290 0.53 -0.02 3.59
CA THR A 290 1.91 -0.37 3.25
C THR A 290 2.76 0.89 3.16
N VAL A 291 4.08 0.72 3.25
CA VAL A 291 5.04 1.81 3.05
C VAL A 291 6.11 1.36 2.07
N MET A 292 6.47 2.22 1.10
CA MET A 292 7.64 1.98 0.25
C MET A 292 8.80 2.88 0.66
N ASP A 293 9.95 2.26 0.91
CA ASP A 293 11.23 2.94 1.06
C ASP A 293 11.87 3.17 -0.32
N LEU A 294 11.83 4.40 -0.80
CA LEU A 294 12.40 4.84 -2.07
C LEU A 294 13.78 5.51 -1.88
N SER A 295 14.47 5.22 -0.81
CA SER A 295 15.76 5.81 -0.46
C SER A 295 16.79 5.68 -1.58
N THR A 296 17.50 6.78 -1.82
CA THR A 296 18.62 6.89 -2.75
C THR A 296 19.79 7.58 -2.06
N GLY A 297 20.99 7.46 -2.61
CA GLY A 297 22.19 8.12 -2.06
C GLY A 297 22.86 7.31 -0.95
N LYS A 298 23.06 7.93 0.22
CA LYS A 298 23.82 7.30 1.32
C LYS A 298 22.93 6.64 2.37
N ASN A 299 23.50 5.65 3.06
CA ASN A 299 22.88 4.94 4.20
C ASN A 299 21.61 4.15 3.86
N ILE A 300 21.41 3.75 2.61
CA ILE A 300 20.19 3.05 2.15
C ILE A 300 19.96 1.77 2.96
N HIS A 301 20.99 0.93 3.13
CA HIS A 301 20.92 -0.31 3.89
C HIS A 301 20.52 -0.06 5.36
N ASN A 302 21.22 0.87 6.02
CA ASN A 302 20.97 1.14 7.42
C ASN A 302 19.60 1.77 7.64
N THR A 303 19.18 2.73 6.80
CA THR A 303 17.85 3.35 6.85
C THR A 303 16.75 2.29 6.73
N ARG A 304 16.86 1.40 5.74
CA ARG A 304 15.88 0.33 5.52
C ARG A 304 15.81 -0.65 6.69
N GLU A 305 16.96 -0.99 7.31
CA GLU A 305 16.96 -1.87 8.48
C GLU A 305 16.19 -1.25 9.65
N TRP A 306 16.40 0.04 9.94
CA TRP A 306 15.63 0.75 10.96
C TRP A 306 14.14 0.81 10.66
N ILE A 307 13.76 1.05 9.39
CA ILE A 307 12.37 1.06 8.95
C ILE A 307 11.74 -0.32 9.17
N LEU A 308 12.35 -1.39 8.68
CA LEU A 308 11.82 -2.75 8.76
C LEU A 308 11.63 -3.23 10.20
N ARG A 309 12.62 -2.97 11.06
CA ARG A 309 12.54 -3.39 12.47
C ARG A 309 11.46 -2.66 13.25
N ASN A 310 11.00 -1.53 12.75
CA ASN A 310 9.98 -0.69 13.38
C ASN A 310 8.66 -0.66 12.59
N SER A 311 8.51 -1.47 11.54
CA SER A 311 7.31 -1.49 10.72
C SER A 311 6.39 -2.67 11.06
N PRO A 312 5.12 -2.41 11.42
CA PRO A 312 4.10 -3.45 11.52
C PRO A 312 3.37 -3.68 10.19
N VAL A 313 3.67 -2.90 9.15
CA VAL A 313 3.05 -3.01 7.82
C VAL A 313 4.06 -3.48 6.77
N PRO A 314 3.62 -4.06 5.66
CA PRO A 314 4.53 -4.47 4.60
C PRO A 314 5.37 -3.31 4.08
N ILE A 315 6.65 -3.56 3.88
CA ILE A 315 7.61 -2.62 3.31
C ILE A 315 7.94 -3.04 1.88
N GLY A 316 7.78 -2.10 0.95
CA GLY A 316 8.20 -2.24 -0.44
C GLY A 316 9.45 -1.43 -0.77
N THR A 317 10.17 -1.83 -1.81
CA THR A 317 11.33 -1.08 -2.33
C THR A 317 11.40 -1.16 -3.85
N VAL A 318 12.28 -0.34 -4.43
CA VAL A 318 12.66 -0.37 -5.85
C VAL A 318 14.14 -0.73 -5.95
N PRO A 319 14.53 -2.01 -5.98
CA PRO A 319 15.93 -2.46 -5.82
C PRO A 319 16.89 -1.86 -6.84
N ILE A 320 16.41 -1.52 -8.05
CA ILE A 320 17.25 -0.92 -9.09
C ILE A 320 17.85 0.42 -8.67
N TYR A 321 17.24 1.14 -7.70
CA TYR A 321 17.79 2.40 -7.19
C TYR A 321 19.07 2.17 -6.41
N GLN A 322 19.05 1.21 -5.48
CA GLN A 322 20.26 0.84 -4.74
C GLN A 322 21.31 0.19 -5.65
N ALA A 323 20.90 -0.65 -6.59
CA ALA A 323 21.81 -1.23 -7.57
C ALA A 323 22.52 -0.13 -8.41
N LEU A 324 21.80 0.93 -8.77
CA LEU A 324 22.38 2.09 -9.47
C LEU A 324 23.38 2.84 -8.59
N GLU A 325 23.12 3.02 -7.31
CA GLU A 325 24.08 3.63 -6.36
C GLU A 325 25.34 2.78 -6.22
N LYS A 326 25.23 1.43 -6.23
CA LYS A 326 26.38 0.52 -6.16
C LYS A 326 27.34 0.69 -7.35
N VAL A 327 26.86 1.15 -8.50
CA VAL A 327 27.66 1.46 -9.70
C VAL A 327 27.92 2.97 -9.89
N GLY A 328 27.78 3.76 -8.82
CA GLY A 328 28.07 5.18 -8.86
C GLY A 328 27.13 6.02 -9.71
N GLY A 329 25.90 5.58 -9.95
CA GLY A 329 24.88 6.31 -10.69
C GLY A 329 24.96 6.15 -12.21
N VAL A 330 25.82 5.27 -12.74
CA VAL A 330 25.98 5.03 -14.18
C VAL A 330 25.10 3.84 -14.59
N ALA A 331 23.99 4.14 -15.26
CA ALA A 331 23.02 3.10 -15.62
C ALA A 331 23.63 2.00 -16.52
N GLU A 332 24.54 2.37 -17.40
CA GLU A 332 25.25 1.46 -18.32
C GLU A 332 26.14 0.43 -17.62
N ASP A 333 26.60 0.74 -16.39
CA ASP A 333 27.46 -0.16 -15.62
C ASP A 333 26.65 -1.18 -14.78
N LEU A 334 25.32 -1.12 -14.82
CA LEU A 334 24.47 -2.12 -14.17
C LEU A 334 24.67 -3.51 -14.79
N SER A 335 24.66 -4.51 -13.94
CA SER A 335 24.65 -5.92 -14.35
C SER A 335 23.61 -6.71 -13.57
N PHE A 336 23.23 -7.86 -14.13
CA PHE A 336 22.32 -8.76 -13.42
C PHE A 336 22.90 -9.22 -12.07
N ASP A 337 24.20 -9.47 -11.99
CA ASP A 337 24.84 -9.95 -10.75
C ASP A 337 24.73 -8.93 -9.61
N ILE A 338 24.97 -7.64 -9.92
CA ILE A 338 24.80 -6.54 -8.95
C ILE A 338 23.32 -6.42 -8.51
N PHE A 339 22.41 -6.58 -9.48
CA PHE A 339 20.99 -6.52 -9.21
C PHE A 339 20.52 -7.69 -8.35
N ALA A 340 20.94 -8.92 -8.68
CA ALA A 340 20.62 -10.14 -7.92
C ALA A 340 21.17 -10.09 -6.48
N ASP A 341 22.42 -9.60 -6.31
CA ASP A 341 23.02 -9.36 -4.98
C ASP A 341 22.18 -8.34 -4.17
N THR A 342 21.68 -7.30 -4.83
CA THR A 342 20.82 -6.30 -4.19
C THR A 342 19.45 -6.87 -3.78
N LEU A 343 18.85 -7.73 -4.62
CA LEU A 343 17.60 -8.42 -4.26
C LEU A 343 17.80 -9.31 -3.02
N ILE A 344 18.89 -10.09 -2.98
CA ILE A 344 19.19 -10.98 -1.85
C ILE A 344 19.40 -10.16 -0.58
N GLU A 345 20.19 -9.08 -0.63
CA GLU A 345 20.41 -8.17 0.50
C GLU A 345 19.09 -7.67 1.10
N GLN A 346 18.21 -7.14 0.26
CA GLN A 346 16.95 -6.56 0.69
C GLN A 346 15.95 -7.63 1.18
N ALA A 347 15.95 -8.81 0.56
CA ALA A 347 15.13 -9.94 0.99
C ALA A 347 15.58 -10.50 2.35
N GLU A 348 16.89 -10.56 2.62
CA GLU A 348 17.43 -10.95 3.93
C GLU A 348 17.06 -9.96 5.04
N GLN A 349 16.99 -8.67 4.72
CA GLN A 349 16.51 -7.65 5.66
C GLN A 349 15.01 -7.79 5.96
N GLY A 350 14.21 -8.35 5.05
CA GLY A 350 12.79 -8.58 5.26
C GLY A 350 11.85 -7.72 4.42
N VAL A 351 12.32 -7.12 3.32
CA VAL A 351 11.43 -6.37 2.39
C VAL A 351 10.37 -7.30 1.84
N ASP A 352 9.10 -6.88 1.89
CA ASP A 352 7.94 -7.73 1.60
C ASP A 352 7.56 -7.78 0.12
N TYR A 353 7.86 -6.71 -0.63
CA TYR A 353 7.63 -6.67 -2.07
C TYR A 353 8.63 -5.78 -2.80
N PHE A 354 8.98 -6.17 -4.02
CA PHE A 354 9.90 -5.44 -4.88
C PHE A 354 9.21 -4.92 -6.13
N THR A 355 9.44 -3.63 -6.44
CA THR A 355 9.11 -3.08 -7.75
C THR A 355 10.20 -3.45 -8.76
N ILE A 356 9.83 -4.26 -9.76
CA ILE A 356 10.72 -4.78 -10.80
C ILE A 356 10.22 -4.34 -12.18
N HIS A 357 10.97 -3.46 -12.86
CA HIS A 357 10.61 -2.88 -14.16
C HIS A 357 10.98 -3.81 -15.34
N ALA A 358 10.63 -5.09 -15.23
CA ALA A 358 10.96 -6.11 -16.25
C ALA A 358 10.13 -5.97 -17.53
N GLY A 359 9.04 -5.20 -17.51
CA GLY A 359 8.22 -4.88 -18.68
C GLY A 359 8.83 -3.86 -19.63
N VAL A 360 9.86 -3.13 -19.21
CA VAL A 360 10.57 -2.17 -20.07
C VAL A 360 11.50 -2.91 -21.03
N ARG A 361 11.04 -3.08 -22.24
CA ARG A 361 11.76 -3.85 -23.28
C ARG A 361 12.36 -2.93 -24.35
N LEU A 362 13.48 -3.38 -24.94
CA LEU A 362 14.17 -2.62 -26.01
C LEU A 362 13.23 -2.18 -27.13
N PRO A 363 12.31 -3.02 -27.69
CA PRO A 363 11.41 -2.63 -28.77
C PRO A 363 10.41 -1.54 -28.39
N TYR A 364 10.14 -1.33 -27.08
CA TYR A 364 9.15 -0.36 -26.61
C TYR A 364 9.72 1.02 -26.39
N VAL A 365 11.05 1.14 -26.16
CA VAL A 365 11.72 2.41 -25.91
C VAL A 365 11.48 3.43 -27.04
N PRO A 366 11.62 3.08 -28.34
CA PRO A 366 11.33 4.00 -29.43
C PRO A 366 9.86 4.49 -29.48
N MET A 367 8.92 3.73 -28.92
CA MET A 367 7.50 4.12 -28.90
C MET A 367 7.22 5.33 -28.00
N THR A 368 8.15 5.68 -27.10
CA THR A 368 8.03 6.82 -26.19
C THR A 368 8.62 8.12 -26.75
N ALA A 369 9.22 8.07 -27.95
CA ALA A 369 9.97 9.21 -28.52
C ALA A 369 9.11 10.44 -28.77
N ASP A 370 7.84 10.25 -29.12
CA ASP A 370 6.90 11.33 -29.43
C ASP A 370 6.05 11.76 -28.22
N ARG A 371 6.30 11.20 -27.02
CA ARG A 371 5.59 11.58 -25.80
C ARG A 371 5.95 13.00 -25.35
N VAL A 372 4.99 13.69 -24.76
CA VAL A 372 5.20 15.00 -24.15
C VAL A 372 6.18 14.93 -22.98
N THR A 373 6.10 13.88 -22.17
CA THR A 373 6.94 13.72 -20.98
C THR A 373 7.93 12.55 -21.05
N GLY A 374 7.99 11.83 -22.17
CA GLY A 374 8.93 10.72 -22.38
C GLY A 374 8.72 9.55 -21.41
N ILE A 375 9.78 9.12 -20.73
CA ILE A 375 9.76 8.04 -19.72
C ILE A 375 9.96 8.66 -18.34
N VAL A 376 8.90 8.83 -17.59
CA VAL A 376 8.91 9.50 -16.27
C VAL A 376 9.24 8.58 -15.10
N SER A 377 9.07 7.27 -15.26
CA SER A 377 9.50 6.30 -14.26
C SER A 377 11.02 6.28 -14.14
N ARG A 378 11.55 6.48 -12.92
CA ARG A 378 13.00 6.41 -12.68
C ARG A 378 13.57 5.04 -13.05
N GLY A 379 12.94 3.95 -12.59
CA GLY A 379 13.37 2.60 -12.97
C GLY A 379 13.21 2.32 -14.45
N GLY A 380 12.10 2.78 -15.05
CA GLY A 380 11.88 2.68 -16.49
C GLY A 380 12.94 3.39 -17.32
N SER A 381 13.29 4.63 -16.97
CA SER A 381 14.32 5.43 -17.69
C SER A 381 15.72 4.83 -17.52
N ILE A 382 16.06 4.30 -16.34
CA ILE A 382 17.33 3.59 -16.10
C ILE A 382 17.45 2.39 -17.05
N MET A 383 16.41 1.53 -17.08
CA MET A 383 16.42 0.33 -17.93
C MET A 383 16.38 0.66 -19.42
N ALA A 384 15.61 1.67 -19.83
CA ALA A 384 15.59 2.14 -21.21
C ALA A 384 16.98 2.62 -21.66
N LYS A 385 17.67 3.40 -20.83
CA LYS A 385 19.05 3.85 -21.08
C LYS A 385 20.02 2.67 -21.18
N TRP A 386 19.92 1.71 -20.26
CA TRP A 386 20.72 0.50 -20.27
C TRP A 386 20.55 -0.29 -21.60
N CYS A 387 19.30 -0.57 -22.00
CA CYS A 387 18.99 -1.29 -23.23
C CYS A 387 19.57 -0.59 -24.49
N LEU A 388 19.47 0.74 -24.55
CA LEU A 388 20.00 1.52 -25.66
C LEU A 388 21.52 1.51 -25.69
N ALA A 389 22.18 1.62 -24.53
CA ALA A 389 23.66 1.63 -24.46
C ALA A 389 24.27 0.31 -24.87
N HIS A 390 23.64 -0.80 -24.47
CA HIS A 390 24.12 -2.16 -24.78
C HIS A 390 23.58 -2.75 -26.07
N HIS A 391 22.59 -2.11 -26.71
CA HIS A 391 21.89 -2.61 -27.89
C HIS A 391 21.34 -4.05 -27.69
N THR A 392 20.86 -4.34 -26.49
CA THR A 392 20.33 -5.65 -26.13
C THR A 392 19.07 -5.53 -25.28
N GLU A 393 18.34 -6.65 -25.13
CA GLU A 393 17.12 -6.69 -24.31
C GLU A 393 17.45 -6.49 -22.82
N SER A 394 16.48 -6.01 -22.05
CA SER A 394 16.58 -5.81 -20.62
C SER A 394 16.96 -7.12 -19.90
N PHE A 395 18.03 -7.08 -19.11
CA PHE A 395 18.41 -8.23 -18.27
C PHE A 395 17.32 -8.58 -17.23
N LEU A 396 16.48 -7.63 -16.84
CA LEU A 396 15.35 -7.90 -15.94
C LEU A 396 14.31 -8.80 -16.60
N TYR A 397 14.10 -8.65 -17.92
CA TYR A 397 13.22 -9.51 -18.70
C TYR A 397 13.86 -10.86 -19.04
N GLU A 398 15.10 -10.85 -19.52
CA GLU A 398 15.81 -12.08 -19.94
C GLU A 398 16.08 -13.03 -18.76
N ARG A 399 16.48 -12.47 -17.61
CA ARG A 399 16.82 -13.23 -16.40
C ARG A 399 15.65 -13.26 -15.37
N PHE A 400 14.42 -13.04 -15.80
CA PHE A 400 13.25 -12.95 -14.93
C PHE A 400 13.01 -14.22 -14.09
N ASP A 401 13.27 -15.40 -14.67
CA ASP A 401 13.12 -16.67 -13.96
C ASP A 401 14.07 -16.80 -12.77
N GLU A 402 15.27 -16.25 -12.86
CA GLU A 402 16.25 -16.24 -11.77
C GLU A 402 15.83 -15.23 -10.69
N ILE A 403 15.24 -14.10 -11.08
CA ILE A 403 14.60 -13.18 -10.14
C ILE A 403 13.48 -13.90 -9.38
N CYS A 404 12.63 -14.65 -10.06
CA CYS A 404 11.57 -15.43 -9.41
C CYS A 404 12.12 -16.44 -8.39
N GLU A 405 13.26 -17.07 -8.65
CA GLU A 405 13.88 -18.01 -7.70
C GLU A 405 14.33 -17.31 -6.42
N ILE A 406 14.87 -16.08 -6.52
CA ILE A 406 15.22 -15.26 -5.36
C ILE A 406 13.94 -14.85 -4.61
N MET A 407 12.95 -14.29 -5.30
CA MET A 407 11.70 -13.84 -4.71
C MET A 407 10.99 -14.95 -3.94
N ARG A 408 10.89 -16.12 -4.54
CA ARG A 408 10.31 -17.30 -3.92
C ARG A 408 11.05 -17.75 -2.65
N ALA A 409 12.39 -17.67 -2.68
CA ALA A 409 13.22 -18.17 -1.57
C ALA A 409 12.98 -17.42 -0.25
N TYR A 410 12.46 -16.21 -0.31
CA TYR A 410 12.19 -15.35 0.85
C TYR A 410 10.71 -14.94 0.99
N ASP A 411 9.83 -15.46 0.16
CA ASP A 411 8.42 -15.06 0.05
C ASP A 411 8.25 -13.55 -0.18
N VAL A 412 9.05 -12.99 -1.08
CA VAL A 412 8.92 -11.60 -1.52
C VAL A 412 7.92 -11.54 -2.67
N SER A 413 6.94 -10.65 -2.59
CA SER A 413 5.95 -10.43 -3.64
C SER A 413 6.49 -9.54 -4.75
N PHE A 414 6.11 -9.79 -6.01
CA PHE A 414 6.35 -8.84 -7.09
C PHE A 414 5.37 -7.67 -7.03
N SER A 415 5.88 -6.44 -7.20
CA SER A 415 5.21 -5.31 -7.78
C SER A 415 5.80 -5.12 -9.17
N LEU A 416 5.14 -5.68 -10.21
CA LEU A 416 5.66 -5.57 -11.57
C LEU A 416 5.50 -4.13 -12.05
N GLY A 417 6.64 -3.42 -12.14
CA GLY A 417 6.69 -1.98 -12.32
C GLY A 417 6.26 -1.51 -13.70
N ASP A 418 5.49 -0.43 -13.75
CA ASP A 418 5.04 0.25 -14.95
C ASP A 418 6.06 1.30 -15.42
N GLY A 419 7.21 0.85 -15.87
CA GLY A 419 8.33 1.71 -16.29
C GLY A 419 8.00 2.65 -17.46
N LEU A 420 6.99 2.32 -18.27
CA LEU A 420 6.52 3.10 -19.40
C LEU A 420 5.15 3.76 -19.13
N ARG A 421 4.79 3.96 -17.86
CA ARG A 421 3.56 4.70 -17.51
C ARG A 421 3.57 6.12 -18.08
N PRO A 422 2.39 6.69 -18.44
CA PRO A 422 2.30 8.07 -18.88
C PRO A 422 2.61 9.04 -17.74
N GLY A 423 3.38 10.08 -18.03
CA GLY A 423 3.70 11.17 -17.11
C GLY A 423 2.94 12.46 -17.41
N SER A 424 2.01 12.40 -18.36
CA SER A 424 1.05 13.46 -18.67
C SER A 424 -0.25 12.87 -19.21
N ILE A 425 -1.31 13.65 -19.12
CA ILE A 425 -2.62 13.27 -19.69
C ILE A 425 -2.52 13.07 -21.22
N ALA A 426 -1.63 13.81 -21.89
CA ALA A 426 -1.42 13.69 -23.34
C ALA A 426 -0.90 12.32 -23.77
N ASP A 427 -0.12 11.68 -22.90
CA ASP A 427 0.54 10.40 -23.18
C ASP A 427 -0.31 9.18 -22.73
N ALA A 428 -1.46 9.41 -22.11
CA ALA A 428 -2.31 8.36 -21.52
C ALA A 428 -2.84 7.39 -22.58
N ASN A 429 -2.72 6.08 -22.30
CA ASN A 429 -3.20 4.97 -23.12
C ASN A 429 -2.48 4.86 -24.48
N ASP A 430 -1.21 5.25 -24.53
CA ASP A 430 -0.42 5.09 -25.74
C ASP A 430 0.04 3.64 -25.95
N ARG A 431 0.70 3.41 -27.09
CA ARG A 431 1.19 2.08 -27.48
C ARG A 431 2.28 1.56 -26.54
N ALA A 432 3.13 2.43 -26.01
CA ALA A 432 4.23 2.02 -25.12
C ALA A 432 3.67 1.53 -23.78
N GLN A 433 2.74 2.29 -23.19
CA GLN A 433 2.06 1.89 -21.94
C GLN A 433 1.38 0.52 -22.06
N PHE A 434 0.62 0.30 -23.14
CA PHE A 434 -0.14 -0.93 -23.29
C PHE A 434 0.72 -2.13 -23.72
N ALA A 435 1.80 -1.91 -24.49
CA ALA A 435 2.76 -2.97 -24.81
C ALA A 435 3.49 -3.46 -23.54
N GLU A 436 3.86 -2.55 -22.64
CA GLU A 436 4.39 -2.92 -21.34
C GLU A 436 3.37 -3.72 -20.52
N LEU A 437 2.12 -3.25 -20.41
CA LEU A 437 1.07 -3.94 -19.65
C LEU A 437 0.83 -5.38 -20.16
N GLU A 438 0.86 -5.61 -21.46
CA GLU A 438 0.76 -6.95 -22.05
C GLU A 438 1.97 -7.82 -21.65
N THR A 439 3.17 -7.25 -21.63
CA THR A 439 4.36 -7.95 -21.12
C THR A 439 4.25 -8.24 -19.62
N LEU A 440 3.72 -7.33 -18.82
CA LEU A 440 3.48 -7.58 -17.40
C LEU A 440 2.51 -8.75 -17.18
N GLY A 441 1.53 -8.93 -18.07
CA GLY A 441 0.65 -10.10 -18.09
C GLY A 441 1.40 -11.41 -18.36
N GLU A 442 2.32 -11.43 -19.34
CA GLU A 442 3.22 -12.56 -19.59
C GLU A 442 4.08 -12.90 -18.37
N LEU A 443 4.73 -11.88 -17.79
CA LEU A 443 5.60 -12.02 -16.62
C LEU A 443 4.84 -12.48 -15.38
N THR A 444 3.59 -12.09 -15.24
CA THR A 444 2.70 -12.56 -14.18
C THR A 444 2.52 -14.06 -14.23
N GLN A 445 2.23 -14.61 -15.40
CA GLN A 445 2.09 -16.07 -15.56
C GLN A 445 3.40 -16.79 -15.24
N ARG A 446 4.54 -16.27 -15.73
CA ARG A 446 5.86 -16.85 -15.43
C ARG A 446 6.16 -16.85 -13.93
N ALA A 447 5.82 -15.76 -13.21
CA ALA A 447 6.03 -15.68 -11.78
C ALA A 447 5.13 -16.66 -11.00
N TRP A 448 3.86 -16.81 -11.39
CA TRP A 448 2.94 -17.79 -10.79
C TRP A 448 3.42 -19.23 -11.01
N ASP A 449 3.95 -19.55 -12.18
CA ASP A 449 4.52 -20.88 -12.49
C ASP A 449 5.75 -21.19 -11.61
N LYS A 450 6.45 -20.16 -11.14
CA LYS A 450 7.58 -20.26 -10.21
C LYS A 450 7.19 -20.22 -8.74
N GLY A 451 5.90 -19.97 -8.43
CA GLY A 451 5.38 -19.96 -7.06
C GLY A 451 5.45 -18.60 -6.37
N CYS A 452 5.58 -17.51 -7.13
CA CYS A 452 5.65 -16.15 -6.59
C CYS A 452 4.29 -15.46 -6.57
N GLN A 453 4.08 -14.57 -5.58
CA GLN A 453 2.96 -13.65 -5.53
C GLN A 453 3.22 -12.44 -6.43
N VAL A 454 2.19 -11.93 -7.12
CA VAL A 454 2.32 -10.82 -8.07
C VAL A 454 1.21 -9.80 -7.89
N MET A 455 1.57 -8.52 -7.84
CA MET A 455 0.71 -7.39 -8.16
C MET A 455 1.32 -6.59 -9.31
N ILE A 456 0.50 -5.80 -10.00
CA ILE A 456 0.86 -5.05 -11.20
C ILE A 456 0.81 -3.57 -10.88
N GLU A 457 1.86 -2.82 -11.21
CA GLU A 457 1.79 -1.36 -11.16
C GLU A 457 1.04 -0.79 -12.37
N GLY A 458 0.44 0.38 -12.18
CA GLY A 458 -0.39 1.02 -13.18
C GLY A 458 -0.25 2.53 -13.24
N PRO A 459 -0.93 3.18 -14.22
CA PRO A 459 -0.61 4.50 -14.72
C PRO A 459 -0.77 5.62 -13.69
N GLY A 460 0.09 6.65 -13.83
CA GLY A 460 0.08 7.85 -12.99
C GLY A 460 -0.78 8.99 -13.51
N HIS A 461 -0.89 9.19 -14.84
CA HIS A 461 -1.64 10.31 -15.44
C HIS A 461 -2.64 9.79 -16.47
N VAL A 462 -3.94 9.79 -16.10
CA VAL A 462 -5.01 9.30 -16.98
C VAL A 462 -6.25 10.17 -16.81
N PRO A 463 -6.78 10.78 -17.88
CA PRO A 463 -8.02 11.54 -17.79
C PRO A 463 -9.20 10.62 -17.46
N MET A 464 -10.17 11.14 -16.74
CA MET A 464 -11.28 10.37 -16.14
C MET A 464 -11.94 9.36 -17.09
N HIS A 465 -12.19 9.76 -18.34
CA HIS A 465 -12.89 8.92 -19.34
C HIS A 465 -12.07 7.71 -19.83
N LYS A 466 -10.75 7.67 -19.56
CA LYS A 466 -9.86 6.56 -19.93
C LYS A 466 -9.51 5.63 -18.75
N ILE A 467 -9.88 5.98 -17.52
CA ILE A 467 -9.51 5.21 -16.31
C ILE A 467 -10.08 3.79 -16.37
N LYS A 468 -11.35 3.65 -16.74
CA LYS A 468 -11.99 2.33 -16.82
C LYS A 468 -11.32 1.41 -17.84
N GLU A 469 -10.90 1.93 -18.98
CA GLU A 469 -10.16 1.17 -20.01
C GLU A 469 -8.87 0.57 -19.46
N ASN A 470 -8.13 1.34 -18.65
CA ASN A 470 -6.91 0.83 -17.99
C ASN A 470 -7.22 -0.34 -17.06
N MET A 471 -8.27 -0.22 -16.22
CA MET A 471 -8.65 -1.29 -15.30
C MET A 471 -9.12 -2.54 -16.05
N ASP A 472 -10.01 -2.38 -17.02
CA ASP A 472 -10.53 -3.50 -17.81
C ASP A 472 -9.42 -4.23 -18.58
N LYS A 473 -8.45 -3.48 -19.15
CA LYS A 473 -7.31 -4.08 -19.84
C LYS A 473 -6.40 -4.84 -18.87
N GLN A 474 -6.08 -4.25 -17.73
CA GLN A 474 -5.25 -4.93 -16.73
C GLN A 474 -5.89 -6.24 -16.24
N LEU A 475 -7.16 -6.23 -15.90
CA LEU A 475 -7.89 -7.43 -15.48
C LEU A 475 -7.83 -8.55 -16.51
N ARG A 476 -7.91 -8.20 -17.80
CA ARG A 476 -7.89 -9.15 -18.90
C ARG A 476 -6.48 -9.69 -19.17
N GLU A 477 -5.49 -8.80 -19.29
CA GLU A 477 -4.13 -9.16 -19.68
C GLU A 477 -3.35 -9.82 -18.54
N CYS A 478 -3.58 -9.39 -17.29
CA CYS A 478 -2.81 -9.83 -16.12
C CYS A 478 -3.55 -10.85 -15.25
N GLY A 479 -4.57 -11.56 -15.79
CA GLY A 479 -5.25 -12.65 -15.09
C GLY A 479 -5.91 -12.25 -13.77
N GLN A 480 -6.35 -10.98 -13.64
CA GLN A 480 -6.93 -10.38 -12.43
C GLN A 480 -5.97 -10.27 -11.24
N ALA A 481 -4.65 -10.34 -11.46
CA ALA A 481 -3.68 -10.01 -10.41
C ALA A 481 -3.99 -8.61 -9.83
N PRO A 482 -3.74 -8.36 -8.52
CA PRO A 482 -4.03 -7.07 -7.92
C PRO A 482 -3.38 -5.92 -8.69
N PHE A 483 -4.15 -4.85 -8.95
CA PHE A 483 -3.64 -3.65 -9.58
C PHE A 483 -3.26 -2.63 -8.51
N TYR A 484 -2.10 -1.99 -8.68
CA TYR A 484 -1.53 -0.98 -7.81
C TYR A 484 -1.21 0.26 -8.63
N THR A 485 -1.91 1.38 -8.41
CA THR A 485 -1.80 2.56 -9.28
C THR A 485 -1.30 3.79 -8.54
N LEU A 486 -0.52 4.62 -9.24
CA LEU A 486 -0.12 5.96 -8.78
C LEU A 486 -1.24 6.96 -9.14
N GLY A 487 -2.21 7.12 -8.27
CA GLY A 487 -3.41 7.90 -8.55
C GLY A 487 -4.49 7.07 -9.26
N PRO A 488 -4.86 7.38 -10.54
CA PRO A 488 -4.18 8.31 -11.45
C PRO A 488 -4.58 9.79 -11.29
N LEU A 489 -3.65 10.69 -11.65
CA LEU A 489 -3.92 12.12 -11.77
C LEU A 489 -4.83 12.35 -12.98
N THR A 490 -5.96 13.01 -12.76
CA THR A 490 -7.00 13.21 -13.80
C THR A 490 -6.79 14.46 -14.66
N THR A 491 -5.87 15.33 -14.25
CA THR A 491 -5.46 16.56 -14.95
C THR A 491 -4.07 16.99 -14.48
N ASP A 492 -3.34 17.71 -15.34
CA ASP A 492 -1.96 18.15 -15.08
C ASP A 492 -1.88 19.63 -14.66
N ILE A 493 -3.03 20.34 -14.51
CA ILE A 493 -3.04 21.80 -14.34
C ILE A 493 -2.80 22.29 -12.91
N ALA A 494 -2.61 21.39 -11.94
CA ALA A 494 -2.69 21.75 -10.55
C ALA A 494 -1.43 21.37 -9.72
N PRO A 495 -0.22 21.78 -10.09
CA PRO A 495 0.97 21.59 -9.26
C PRO A 495 0.76 22.14 -7.85
N GLY A 496 1.12 21.37 -6.83
CA GLY A 496 0.84 21.67 -5.42
C GLY A 496 -0.52 21.14 -4.93
N TYR A 497 -1.39 20.70 -5.84
CA TYR A 497 -2.69 20.07 -5.55
C TYR A 497 -2.81 18.68 -6.18
N ASP A 498 -1.70 18.06 -6.55
CA ASP A 498 -1.68 16.75 -7.23
C ASP A 498 -2.31 15.65 -6.39
N HIS A 499 -2.27 15.75 -5.05
CA HIS A 499 -3.01 14.86 -4.15
C HIS A 499 -4.52 14.91 -4.38
N ILE A 500 -5.09 16.06 -4.75
CA ILE A 500 -6.53 16.20 -5.05
C ILE A 500 -6.84 15.61 -6.42
N THR A 501 -6.08 16.01 -7.46
CA THR A 501 -6.32 15.54 -8.83
C THR A 501 -6.15 14.04 -8.96
N SER A 502 -5.20 13.47 -8.25
CA SER A 502 -4.98 12.02 -8.18
C SER A 502 -6.00 11.31 -7.28
N GLY A 503 -6.43 11.92 -6.18
CA GLY A 503 -7.46 11.38 -5.32
C GLY A 503 -8.79 11.12 -6.05
N ILE A 504 -9.15 11.99 -7.02
CA ILE A 504 -10.30 11.80 -7.90
C ILE A 504 -10.13 10.50 -8.72
N GLY A 505 -9.02 10.35 -9.40
CA GLY A 505 -8.75 9.16 -10.22
C GLY A 505 -8.57 7.89 -9.40
N ALA A 506 -7.96 8.01 -8.21
CA ALA A 506 -7.79 6.91 -7.26
C ALA A 506 -9.15 6.35 -6.80
N ALA A 507 -10.11 7.21 -6.44
CA ALA A 507 -11.45 6.77 -6.10
C ALA A 507 -12.14 6.05 -7.25
N MET A 508 -12.00 6.56 -8.49
CA MET A 508 -12.58 5.92 -9.68
C MET A 508 -11.95 4.55 -9.97
N ILE A 509 -10.62 4.47 -10.04
CA ILE A 509 -9.96 3.21 -10.38
C ILE A 509 -10.12 2.17 -9.27
N GLY A 510 -10.12 2.59 -8.01
CA GLY A 510 -10.43 1.76 -6.86
C GLY A 510 -11.83 1.16 -6.94
N TRP A 511 -12.83 1.94 -7.33
CA TRP A 511 -14.18 1.47 -7.56
C TRP A 511 -14.25 0.45 -8.72
N TYR A 512 -13.51 0.67 -9.80
CA TYR A 512 -13.47 -0.26 -10.93
C TYR A 512 -12.71 -1.57 -10.64
N GLY A 513 -11.95 -1.64 -9.53
CA GLY A 513 -11.32 -2.88 -9.07
C GLY A 513 -9.83 -2.80 -8.75
N CYS A 514 -9.22 -1.63 -8.75
CA CYS A 514 -7.84 -1.46 -8.25
C CYS A 514 -7.79 -1.86 -6.77
N ALA A 515 -6.76 -2.62 -6.41
CA ALA A 515 -6.63 -3.23 -5.09
C ALA A 515 -5.80 -2.38 -4.11
N MET A 516 -4.85 -1.60 -4.64
CA MET A 516 -3.99 -0.73 -3.84
C MET A 516 -3.71 0.56 -4.60
N LEU A 517 -3.68 1.66 -3.86
CA LEU A 517 -3.46 3.01 -4.37
C LEU A 517 -2.15 3.57 -3.80
N CYS A 518 -1.24 3.98 -4.67
CA CYS A 518 -0.06 4.74 -4.26
C CYS A 518 -0.46 6.19 -3.98
N TYR A 519 -0.19 6.66 -2.79
CA TYR A 519 -0.52 8.04 -2.44
C TYR A 519 0.30 9.05 -3.24
N VAL A 520 -0.26 10.23 -3.39
CA VAL A 520 0.38 11.41 -3.94
C VAL A 520 0.28 12.52 -2.90
N THR A 521 1.37 13.24 -2.69
CA THR A 521 1.43 14.36 -1.74
C THR A 521 1.26 15.71 -2.45
N PRO A 522 1.02 16.81 -1.72
CA PRO A 522 1.01 18.15 -2.31
C PRO A 522 2.32 18.53 -3.02
N LYS A 523 3.44 17.90 -2.64
CA LYS A 523 4.78 18.15 -3.21
C LYS A 523 5.14 17.25 -4.38
N GLU A 524 4.20 16.45 -4.90
CA GLU A 524 4.46 15.66 -6.11
C GLU A 524 4.97 16.55 -7.24
N HIS A 525 5.98 16.08 -7.96
CA HIS A 525 6.72 16.83 -9.00
C HIS A 525 7.44 18.10 -8.53
N LEU A 526 7.35 18.51 -7.25
CA LEU A 526 7.89 19.77 -6.73
C LEU A 526 9.00 19.58 -5.71
N GLY A 527 8.95 18.55 -4.87
CA GLY A 527 9.94 18.36 -3.82
C GLY A 527 9.74 17.13 -2.96
N LEU A 528 10.66 16.89 -2.03
CA LEU A 528 10.56 15.81 -1.08
C LEU A 528 9.49 16.14 -0.03
N PRO A 529 8.53 15.25 0.26
CA PRO A 529 7.49 15.49 1.24
C PRO A 529 8.05 15.51 2.66
N ASP A 530 7.55 16.43 3.47
CA ASP A 530 7.71 16.42 4.91
C ASP A 530 6.56 15.63 5.59
N ARG A 531 6.56 15.63 6.93
CA ARG A 531 5.58 14.91 7.74
C ARG A 531 4.13 15.34 7.49
N ASP A 532 3.89 16.65 7.32
CA ASP A 532 2.54 17.18 7.10
C ASP A 532 2.05 16.86 5.68
N ASP A 533 2.94 16.86 4.70
CA ASP A 533 2.64 16.42 3.34
C ASP A 533 2.28 14.93 3.31
N VAL A 534 3.01 14.09 4.08
CA VAL A 534 2.71 12.66 4.24
C VAL A 534 1.30 12.48 4.82
N LYS A 535 0.96 13.19 5.91
CA LYS A 535 -0.39 13.15 6.49
C LYS A 535 -1.46 13.53 5.46
N THR A 536 -1.25 14.65 4.75
CA THR A 536 -2.18 15.14 3.74
C THR A 536 -2.40 14.12 2.63
N GLY A 537 -1.34 13.51 2.12
CA GLY A 537 -1.41 12.46 1.11
C GLY A 537 -2.16 11.22 1.61
N VAL A 538 -1.81 10.71 2.81
CA VAL A 538 -2.46 9.53 3.40
C VAL A 538 -3.96 9.77 3.60
N ILE A 539 -4.35 10.90 4.20
CA ILE A 539 -5.76 11.21 4.44
C ILE A 539 -6.53 11.32 3.11
N THR A 540 -5.96 12.00 2.10
CA THR A 540 -6.58 12.12 0.77
C THR A 540 -6.86 10.73 0.18
N TYR A 541 -5.89 9.83 0.26
CA TYR A 541 -6.01 8.50 -0.31
C TYR A 541 -6.89 7.55 0.52
N LYS A 542 -6.95 7.72 1.84
CA LYS A 542 -7.95 7.02 2.66
C LYS A 542 -9.37 7.47 2.31
N ILE A 543 -9.58 8.74 1.98
CA ILE A 543 -10.88 9.23 1.46
C ILE A 543 -11.19 8.56 0.12
N ALA A 544 -10.22 8.52 -0.81
CA ALA A 544 -10.42 7.90 -2.13
C ALA A 544 -10.72 6.40 -2.02
N ALA A 545 -9.95 5.65 -1.22
CA ALA A 545 -10.15 4.23 -0.98
C ALA A 545 -11.52 3.95 -0.33
N HIS A 546 -11.88 4.72 0.69
CA HIS A 546 -13.16 4.59 1.37
C HIS A 546 -14.35 4.89 0.44
N ALA A 547 -14.25 5.94 -0.39
CA ALA A 547 -15.27 6.24 -1.40
C ALA A 547 -15.43 5.11 -2.43
N ALA A 548 -14.32 4.48 -2.85
CA ALA A 548 -14.35 3.32 -3.72
C ALA A 548 -15.02 2.10 -3.06
N ASP A 549 -14.73 1.85 -1.78
CA ASP A 549 -15.33 0.74 -1.03
C ASP A 549 -16.82 0.95 -0.79
N LEU A 550 -17.26 2.19 -0.51
CA LEU A 550 -18.68 2.56 -0.48
C LEU A 550 -19.36 2.28 -1.82
N ALA A 551 -18.75 2.73 -2.92
CA ALA A 551 -19.31 2.56 -4.27
C ALA A 551 -19.38 1.08 -4.70
N LYS A 552 -18.48 0.21 -4.21
CA LYS A 552 -18.55 -1.25 -4.38
C LYS A 552 -19.63 -1.91 -3.52
N GLY A 553 -20.24 -1.19 -2.58
CA GLY A 553 -21.14 -1.75 -1.58
C GLY A 553 -20.42 -2.67 -0.58
N HIS A 554 -19.18 -2.30 -0.20
CA HIS A 554 -18.43 -3.06 0.81
C HIS A 554 -19.12 -2.97 2.17
N PRO A 555 -19.43 -4.09 2.84
CA PRO A 555 -20.25 -4.10 4.07
C PRO A 555 -19.71 -3.24 5.22
N ALA A 556 -18.39 -3.14 5.36
CA ALA A 556 -17.77 -2.39 6.45
C ALA A 556 -17.72 -0.87 6.21
N ALA A 557 -17.74 -0.41 4.95
CA ALA A 557 -17.52 0.99 4.62
C ALA A 557 -18.66 1.90 5.12
N LYS A 558 -19.91 1.52 4.88
CA LYS A 558 -21.09 2.35 5.18
C LYS A 558 -21.31 2.65 6.67
N LEU A 559 -20.85 1.78 7.56
CA LEU A 559 -21.07 1.92 9.00
C LEU A 559 -20.54 3.22 9.58
N ARG A 560 -19.31 3.56 9.22
CA ARG A 560 -18.64 4.76 9.70
C ARG A 560 -19.32 6.01 9.16
N ASP A 561 -19.70 6.05 7.88
CA ASP A 561 -20.44 7.17 7.27
C ASP A 561 -21.80 7.40 7.93
N ASP A 562 -22.55 6.33 8.18
CA ASP A 562 -23.84 6.42 8.85
C ASP A 562 -23.67 6.96 10.28
N ALA A 563 -22.65 6.52 11.01
CA ALA A 563 -22.37 7.00 12.37
C ALA A 563 -21.97 8.49 12.39
N VAL A 564 -21.05 8.91 11.50
CA VAL A 564 -20.67 10.32 11.34
C VAL A 564 -21.88 11.18 10.98
N SER A 565 -22.72 10.71 10.06
CA SER A 565 -23.90 11.45 9.61
C SER A 565 -24.93 11.64 10.73
N ARG A 566 -25.17 10.60 11.55
CA ARG A 566 -26.02 10.70 12.74
C ARG A 566 -25.43 11.64 13.79
N ALA A 567 -24.14 11.50 14.09
CA ALA A 567 -23.44 12.37 15.03
C ALA A 567 -23.55 13.85 14.61
N ARG A 568 -23.37 14.14 13.30
CA ARG A 568 -23.52 15.49 12.73
C ARG A 568 -24.94 16.00 12.85
N PHE A 569 -25.93 15.19 12.56
CA PHE A 569 -27.35 15.59 12.64
C PHE A 569 -27.76 15.87 14.07
N ASP A 570 -27.29 15.09 15.05
CA ASP A 570 -27.59 15.21 16.47
C ASP A 570 -26.73 16.25 17.21
N PHE A 571 -25.84 16.95 16.49
CA PHE A 571 -24.85 17.90 17.05
C PHE A 571 -23.94 17.27 18.12
N ARG A 572 -23.65 15.98 17.99
CA ARG A 572 -22.68 15.26 18.83
C ARG A 572 -21.28 15.52 18.27
N TRP A 573 -20.75 16.72 18.51
CA TRP A 573 -19.51 17.22 17.89
C TRP A 573 -18.32 16.33 18.17
N GLU A 574 -18.15 15.88 19.42
CA GLU A 574 -17.05 14.99 19.79
C GLU A 574 -17.10 13.67 19.01
N ASP A 575 -18.29 13.08 18.89
CA ASP A 575 -18.47 11.85 18.08
C ASP A 575 -18.16 12.12 16.61
N GLN A 576 -18.60 13.25 16.06
CA GLN A 576 -18.32 13.63 14.69
C GLN A 576 -16.81 13.76 14.44
N PHE A 577 -16.05 14.37 15.36
CA PHE A 577 -14.60 14.50 15.25
C PHE A 577 -13.93 13.15 15.37
N ASN A 578 -14.24 12.37 16.39
CA ASN A 578 -13.63 11.07 16.67
C ASN A 578 -13.89 10.04 15.57
N LEU A 579 -15.06 10.08 14.92
CA LEU A 579 -15.43 9.26 13.79
C LEU A 579 -14.79 9.73 12.47
N SER A 580 -14.24 10.94 12.39
CA SER A 580 -13.58 11.43 11.17
C SER A 580 -12.24 10.73 10.92
N LEU A 581 -11.74 10.78 9.68
CA LEU A 581 -10.40 10.27 9.34
C LEU A 581 -9.29 11.09 9.98
N ASP A 582 -9.52 12.38 10.19
CA ASP A 582 -8.61 13.33 10.83
C ASP A 582 -9.34 14.09 11.94
N PRO A 583 -9.41 13.52 13.15
CA PRO A 583 -10.11 14.14 14.29
C PRO A 583 -9.55 15.50 14.69
N ASP A 584 -8.23 15.63 14.61
CA ASP A 584 -7.53 16.84 15.04
C ASP A 584 -7.89 18.02 14.13
N THR A 585 -7.79 17.86 12.81
CA THR A 585 -8.16 18.88 11.83
C THR A 585 -9.66 19.22 11.91
N ALA A 586 -10.52 18.22 12.09
CA ALA A 586 -11.96 18.45 12.21
C ALA A 586 -12.30 19.33 13.44
N ARG A 587 -11.67 19.04 14.58
CA ARG A 587 -11.81 19.80 15.81
C ARG A 587 -11.28 21.23 15.64
N ASP A 588 -10.07 21.37 15.12
CA ASP A 588 -9.43 22.67 14.93
C ASP A 588 -10.28 23.60 14.07
N PHE A 589 -10.80 23.12 12.95
CA PHE A 589 -11.65 23.93 12.07
C PHE A 589 -12.98 24.35 12.71
N HIS A 590 -13.57 23.46 13.50
CA HIS A 590 -14.78 23.78 14.25
C HIS A 590 -14.50 24.86 15.31
N ASP A 591 -13.44 24.70 16.08
CA ASP A 591 -13.11 25.53 17.22
C ASP A 591 -12.58 26.91 16.84
N GLN A 592 -11.88 27.04 15.69
CA GLN A 592 -11.35 28.31 15.18
C GLN A 592 -12.41 29.43 15.10
N THR A 593 -13.63 29.08 14.77
CA THR A 593 -14.71 30.02 14.52
C THR A 593 -15.69 30.13 15.68
N LEU A 594 -15.51 29.35 16.75
CA LEU A 594 -16.35 29.31 17.95
C LEU A 594 -15.48 29.53 19.23
N PRO A 595 -14.99 30.75 19.47
CA PRO A 595 -13.97 30.98 20.49
C PRO A 595 -14.48 30.87 21.95
N LYS A 596 -15.80 30.77 22.17
CA LYS A 596 -16.36 30.55 23.50
C LYS A 596 -16.71 29.09 23.72
N GLU A 597 -16.29 28.52 24.84
CA GLU A 597 -16.54 27.12 25.18
C GLU A 597 -18.02 26.72 25.08
N ALA A 598 -18.93 27.56 25.52
CA ALA A 598 -20.38 27.32 25.43
C ALA A 598 -20.89 27.21 23.97
N HIS A 599 -20.17 27.79 23.00
CA HIS A 599 -20.55 27.69 21.60
C HIS A 599 -20.05 26.40 20.93
N LYS A 600 -18.98 25.80 21.46
CA LYS A 600 -18.40 24.56 20.93
C LYS A 600 -19.31 23.35 21.10
N THR A 601 -20.22 23.39 22.09
CA THR A 601 -21.23 22.36 22.35
C THR A 601 -22.63 22.73 21.85
N ALA A 602 -22.77 23.84 21.14
CA ALA A 602 -24.06 24.34 20.68
C ALA A 602 -24.65 23.52 19.54
N HIS A 603 -25.97 23.55 19.39
CA HIS A 603 -26.69 22.87 18.30
C HIS A 603 -26.67 23.69 16.99
N PHE A 604 -25.54 24.26 16.67
CA PHE A 604 -25.25 24.96 15.41
C PHE A 604 -23.73 25.10 15.22
N CYS A 605 -23.26 25.28 14.01
CA CYS A 605 -21.89 25.72 13.72
C CYS A 605 -21.86 27.17 13.24
N SER A 606 -20.65 27.71 13.11
CA SER A 606 -20.46 29.11 12.68
C SER A 606 -20.94 29.40 11.25
N MET A 607 -21.04 28.37 10.38
CA MET A 607 -21.48 28.52 8.99
C MET A 607 -22.93 29.05 8.90
N CYS A 608 -23.87 28.44 9.63
CA CYS A 608 -25.30 28.81 9.59
C CYS A 608 -25.69 29.68 10.74
N GLY A 609 -25.01 29.60 11.89
CA GLY A 609 -25.41 30.25 13.15
C GLY A 609 -26.74 29.69 13.70
N PRO A 610 -27.23 30.27 14.84
CA PRO A 610 -28.30 29.65 15.62
C PRO A 610 -29.72 29.75 14.98
N LYS A 611 -29.89 30.53 13.92
CA LYS A 611 -31.23 30.78 13.33
C LYS A 611 -31.44 30.15 11.93
N PHE A 612 -30.37 29.71 11.30
CA PHE A 612 -30.41 29.23 9.91
C PHE A 612 -29.87 27.80 9.75
N CYS A 613 -29.65 27.09 10.84
CA CYS A 613 -29.20 25.72 10.78
C CYS A 613 -30.34 24.81 10.31
N SER A 614 -30.22 24.27 9.09
CA SER A 614 -31.22 23.37 8.51
C SER A 614 -31.42 22.09 9.33
N MET A 615 -30.37 21.59 9.97
CA MET A 615 -30.47 20.38 10.82
C MET A 615 -31.29 20.68 12.08
N GLN A 616 -31.08 21.84 12.73
CA GLN A 616 -31.88 22.26 13.88
C GLN A 616 -33.37 22.45 13.50
N ILE A 617 -33.63 23.17 12.40
CA ILE A 617 -35.00 23.33 11.87
C ILE A 617 -35.66 21.98 11.57
N THR A 618 -34.89 21.05 10.98
CA THR A 618 -35.41 19.72 10.66
C THR A 618 -35.65 18.87 11.92
N GLN A 619 -34.86 19.06 12.98
CA GLN A 619 -35.16 18.42 14.27
C GLN A 619 -36.47 18.94 14.86
N GLU A 620 -36.70 20.26 14.86
CA GLU A 620 -37.97 20.83 15.27
C GLU A 620 -39.17 20.28 14.50
N ILE A 621 -39.03 20.09 13.17
CA ILE A 621 -40.02 19.40 12.34
C ILE A 621 -40.23 17.95 12.78
N ARG A 622 -39.14 17.21 13.04
CA ARG A 622 -39.23 15.83 13.55
C ARG A 622 -39.87 15.72 14.91
N ASP A 623 -39.63 16.67 15.81
CA ASP A 623 -40.21 16.69 17.13
C ASP A 623 -41.72 16.97 17.05
N GLU A 624 -42.13 17.86 16.15
CA GLU A 624 -43.54 18.16 15.92
C GLU A 624 -44.29 16.97 15.28
N PHE A 625 -43.65 16.27 14.34
CA PHE A 625 -44.22 15.13 13.60
C PHE A 625 -43.64 13.78 14.01
N GLY A 626 -42.66 13.73 14.91
CA GLY A 626 -41.83 12.55 15.25
C GLY A 626 -42.53 11.44 16.03
N SER A 627 -43.75 11.67 16.53
CA SER A 627 -44.65 10.61 16.96
C SER A 627 -45.19 9.78 15.79
N ALA A 628 -44.98 10.22 14.59
CA ALA A 628 -45.41 9.66 13.32
C ALA A 628 -44.45 8.60 12.69
N ARG A 629 -43.68 7.88 13.48
CA ARG A 629 -43.19 6.53 13.10
C ARG A 629 -44.34 5.49 13.07
N SER A 630 -45.58 5.96 13.06
CA SER A 630 -46.76 5.16 12.76
C SER A 630 -46.75 4.81 11.28
N PRO A 631 -47.09 3.58 10.87
CA PRO A 631 -47.26 3.19 9.46
C PRO A 631 -48.26 4.05 8.68
N ASN A 632 -49.15 4.78 9.37
CA ASN A 632 -50.13 5.66 8.79
C ASN A 632 -49.57 6.99 8.27
N PHE A 633 -48.43 7.46 8.79
CA PHE A 633 -47.86 8.77 8.37
C PHE A 633 -47.40 8.77 6.90
N SER A 634 -46.85 7.65 6.40
CA SER A 634 -46.50 7.53 4.97
C SER A 634 -47.75 7.65 4.09
N ALA A 635 -48.84 7.02 4.46
CA ALA A 635 -50.10 7.05 3.72
C ALA A 635 -50.74 8.45 3.79
N GLU A 636 -50.77 9.10 4.95
CA GLU A 636 -51.32 10.46 5.12
C GLU A 636 -50.47 11.52 4.41
N ALA A 637 -49.13 11.34 4.38
CA ALA A 637 -48.23 12.23 3.65
C ALA A 637 -48.38 12.05 2.12
N GLU A 638 -48.52 10.82 1.66
CA GLU A 638 -48.78 10.53 0.24
C GLU A 638 -50.17 11.06 -0.22
N GLU A 639 -51.17 10.93 0.64
CA GLU A 639 -52.54 11.48 0.38
C GLU A 639 -52.50 13.01 0.35
N GLY A 640 -51.82 13.65 1.32
CA GLY A 640 -51.64 15.11 1.36
C GLY A 640 -50.84 15.66 0.16
N MET A 641 -49.80 14.93 -0.26
CA MET A 641 -49.05 15.28 -1.47
C MET A 641 -49.86 15.08 -2.76
N ALA A 642 -50.67 14.03 -2.83
CA ALA A 642 -51.55 13.80 -3.96
C ALA A 642 -52.65 14.87 -4.05
N GLU A 643 -53.21 15.31 -2.91
CA GLU A 643 -54.20 16.38 -2.82
C GLU A 643 -53.61 17.73 -3.27
N LYS A 644 -52.37 18.06 -2.79
CA LYS A 644 -51.66 19.28 -3.21
C LYS A 644 -51.24 19.24 -4.69
N ALA A 645 -50.87 18.10 -5.20
CA ALA A 645 -50.56 17.91 -6.62
C ALA A 645 -51.84 18.01 -7.52
N ALA A 646 -53.01 17.63 -7.01
CA ALA A 646 -54.27 17.83 -7.68
C ALA A 646 -54.66 19.32 -7.69
N GLU A 647 -54.58 19.99 -6.54
CA GLU A 647 -54.84 21.43 -6.41
C GLU A 647 -53.92 22.28 -7.30
N PHE A 648 -52.64 21.89 -7.42
CA PHE A 648 -51.64 22.54 -8.29
C PHE A 648 -52.06 22.39 -9.79
N ARG A 649 -52.51 21.19 -10.17
CA ARG A 649 -52.99 20.95 -11.55
C ARG A 649 -54.27 21.68 -11.87
N GLU A 650 -55.20 21.78 -10.92
CA GLU A 650 -56.45 22.55 -11.10
C GLU A 650 -56.21 24.05 -11.23
N LYS A 651 -55.14 24.57 -10.59
CA LYS A 651 -54.70 25.97 -10.68
C LYS A 651 -53.82 26.27 -11.89
N GLY A 652 -53.77 25.38 -12.87
CA GLY A 652 -53.09 25.56 -14.16
C GLY A 652 -51.61 25.14 -14.19
N GLY A 653 -51.09 24.55 -13.12
CA GLY A 653 -49.74 23.99 -13.10
C GLY A 653 -48.61 25.03 -13.13
N GLU A 654 -48.89 26.29 -12.76
CA GLU A 654 -47.90 27.36 -12.69
C GLU A 654 -47.51 27.66 -11.25
N ILE A 655 -46.19 27.77 -10.98
CA ILE A 655 -45.64 28.08 -9.65
C ILE A 655 -45.82 29.56 -9.30
N TYR A 656 -45.94 30.43 -10.30
CA TYR A 656 -46.15 31.87 -10.12
C TYR A 656 -47.52 32.23 -10.73
N LEU A 657 -48.46 32.52 -9.87
CA LEU A 657 -49.72 33.18 -10.30
C LEU A 657 -49.38 34.66 -10.61
N ARG A 658 -49.73 35.12 -11.82
CA ARG A 658 -49.71 36.53 -12.14
C ARG A 658 -50.85 37.17 -11.33
N GLU A 659 -50.51 38.14 -10.46
CA GLU A 659 -51.51 39.04 -9.90
C GLU A 659 -52.13 39.82 -11.08
N GLU A 660 -53.47 39.75 -11.26
CA GLU A 660 -54.20 40.60 -12.17
C GLU A 660 -54.32 42.02 -11.63
#